data_0d81ea3732e278fdc4a58be7072b4720
#
_entry.id   0d81ea3732e278fdc4a58be7072b4720
#
_cell.length_a   1.000
_cell.length_b   1.000
_cell.length_c   1.000
_cell.angle_alpha   90.00
_cell.angle_beta   90.00
_cell.angle_gamma   90.00
#
_symmetry.space_group_name_H-M   'P 1'
#
loop_
_entity.id
_entity.type
_entity.pdbx_description
1 polymer ?
#
loop_
_entity_poly.entity_id
_entity_poly.type
_entity_poly.pdbx_seq_one_letter_code
_entity_poly.pdbx_strand_id
1 'polypeptide(L)'
;VSNVYAETKTLSETSSDLTVNVIDTRDEELATKQTLDADDIKDTPSTNGNLTDYLKDNPNVRFAGGDLDGLQGGKIKPTSISINGAEPEQTAYMLDGINVNNDIDPGHLLFDGSMAVNPSKSSEQAYFFDANLLSGITTYTSNVPVSLGGFTGGAVVAKTRQYSGENRVKLRYRGTQSDWASIHIDEHVKAATEKLEPLGADATYQPKYKKNFFSVMAEQALTDDIGMVLGFSRRDSDIQQTRLLNPTGKRDKQDHTRRSDNFLANFNWTPDVDHSLEFGLRLSDYSEGKYYATNTEGDVTDTHLAYGSTIKWAQKLGAGFFSATAAYDKFRDERDSSSNDANVYIEFDPSFEYYEGGYGDSQMTQQNINLMLAYDFDLIETGPLTHLISLGADYRRTDFKFNRDHDVNINTLITWGGEEFNRSTEALNAGSVDTDYQDYALHVEDQIQIGNLTLRPGIRVDRDDFLENTNVAPRFVSSLQVMRDTNVSFGLNRYYGRSFAMMKLTGEIQALNKDTSRDYSSLNNLKTPHADEVTFGLIQNVDNLVLSANYVSRNYKDRIRAKELSAGSAKVVSYVNTESYNVDVYTIQARNIKPWVLGPTYWTTTLAADLTKTDESALGNGYNDNDLIYLDGKLMTRKEAQRQVNSSGEEWIIRLGLDMAVPEYNVVWVNKVYIKAPVKGTEYSLDSAEGIEMYYSYDHGTHTQWDTRLRYQPSLYGTHSGYIQFDVLNVLDDVRQKGLSSTSSTATFSPGREFWLELGYEF
;
A
#
# COMPACT_ATOMS: atom_id res chain seq x y z
N VAL A 1 17.60 7.48 17.79
CA VAL A 1 18.87 8.25 17.85
C VAL A 1 18.57 9.74 17.86
N SER A 2 17.51 10.19 17.14
CA SER A 2 17.05 11.58 17.10
C SER A 2 16.61 12.13 18.46
N ASN A 3 16.03 11.30 19.33
CA ASN A 3 15.56 11.72 20.65
C ASN A 3 16.67 12.11 21.66
N VAL A 4 17.93 11.77 21.40
CA VAL A 4 19.05 12.18 22.28
C VAL A 4 19.49 13.62 22.01
N TYR A 5 19.28 14.13 20.80
CA TYR A 5 19.56 15.52 20.46
C TYR A 5 18.41 16.48 20.80
N ALA A 6 17.19 15.97 20.94
CA ALA A 6 16.03 16.81 21.28
C ALA A 6 16.00 17.24 22.76
N GLU A 7 16.63 16.49 23.69
CA GLU A 7 16.71 16.87 25.11
C GLU A 7 17.69 18.01 25.41
N THR A 8 18.53 18.42 24.45
CA THR A 8 19.46 19.56 24.60
C THR A 8 19.06 20.82 23.85
N LYS A 9 18.02 20.76 23.01
CA LYS A 9 17.38 21.96 22.45
C LYS A 9 16.17 22.31 23.31
N THR A 10 16.39 23.19 24.29
CA THR A 10 15.34 23.90 25.01
C THR A 10 14.34 24.49 24.00
N LEU A 11 13.11 23.96 24.06
CA LEU A 11 11.84 24.65 23.84
C LEU A 11 11.91 25.98 23.06
N SER A 12 11.89 25.91 21.76
CA SER A 12 11.13 26.87 20.96
C SER A 12 9.91 26.12 20.43
N GLU A 13 8.88 26.01 21.23
CA GLU A 13 7.55 25.62 20.82
C GLU A 13 7.06 26.64 19.80
N THR A 14 7.13 26.30 18.52
CA THR A 14 6.46 27.07 17.49
C THR A 14 4.99 26.66 17.49
N SER A 15 4.11 27.62 17.55
CA SER A 15 2.68 27.52 17.75
C SER A 15 1.89 26.70 16.69
N SER A 16 2.51 26.30 15.59
CA SER A 16 1.90 25.43 14.56
C SER A 16 1.79 23.97 14.99
N ASP A 17 2.59 23.53 15.94
CA ASP A 17 2.56 22.16 16.46
C ASP A 17 1.46 21.93 17.51
N LEU A 18 0.95 23.00 18.12
CA LEU A 18 0.03 22.87 19.25
C LEU A 18 -1.35 22.30 18.86
N THR A 19 -1.88 22.60 17.69
CA THR A 19 -3.19 22.06 17.26
C THR A 19 -3.09 20.62 16.77
N VAL A 20 -2.01 20.27 16.10
CA VAL A 20 -1.75 18.90 15.60
C VAL A 20 -1.24 18.02 16.72
N ASN A 21 -0.39 18.52 17.62
CA ASN A 21 0.14 17.78 18.75
C ASN A 21 -0.88 17.51 19.85
N VAL A 22 -1.90 18.34 20.04
CA VAL A 22 -2.94 18.07 21.03
C VAL A 22 -3.78 16.86 20.62
N ILE A 23 -4.03 16.66 19.32
CA ILE A 23 -4.72 15.46 18.81
C ILE A 23 -3.76 14.25 18.87
N ASP A 24 -2.50 14.44 18.56
CA ASP A 24 -1.51 13.36 18.47
C ASP A 24 -1.11 12.83 19.86
N THR A 25 -0.92 13.68 20.85
CA THR A 25 -0.67 13.25 22.25
C THR A 25 -1.88 12.61 22.91
N ARG A 26 -3.11 12.94 22.49
CA ARG A 26 -4.34 12.30 22.97
C ARG A 26 -4.47 10.85 22.51
N ASP A 27 -3.96 10.53 21.32
CA ASP A 27 -4.09 9.21 20.71
C ASP A 27 -2.98 8.24 21.12
N GLU A 28 -1.84 8.73 21.64
CA GLU A 28 -0.67 7.88 21.90
C GLU A 28 -0.91 6.76 22.92
N GLU A 29 -1.80 6.96 23.88
CA GLU A 29 -2.09 5.96 24.90
C GLU A 29 -3.25 5.01 24.53
N LEU A 30 -4.11 5.39 23.59
CA LEU A 30 -5.37 4.70 23.30
C LEU A 30 -5.39 3.98 21.97
N ALA A 31 -4.73 4.51 20.94
CA ALA A 31 -4.65 3.89 19.63
C ALA A 31 -3.41 3.00 19.50
N THR A 32 -3.55 1.84 18.86
CA THR A 32 -2.39 1.07 18.43
C THR A 32 -1.90 1.65 17.13
N LYS A 33 -0.87 2.48 17.21
CA LYS A 33 -0.28 3.16 16.07
C LYS A 33 1.24 3.08 16.09
N GLN A 34 1.84 3.23 14.91
CA GLN A 34 3.27 3.45 14.73
C GLN A 34 3.44 4.77 13.99
N THR A 35 4.20 5.68 14.56
CA THR A 35 4.60 6.92 13.90
C THR A 35 6.08 6.86 13.58
N LEU A 36 6.40 7.14 12.32
CA LEU A 36 7.75 7.32 11.81
C LEU A 36 7.89 8.80 11.47
N ASP A 37 8.79 9.49 12.10
CA ASP A 37 9.14 10.85 11.76
C ASP A 37 10.14 10.91 10.59
N ALA A 38 10.56 12.12 10.22
CA ALA A 38 11.47 12.31 9.12
C ALA A 38 12.86 11.70 9.35
N ASP A 39 13.31 11.60 10.59
CA ASP A 39 14.58 10.98 10.94
C ASP A 39 14.46 9.45 10.96
N ASP A 40 13.33 8.91 11.42
CA ASP A 40 13.04 7.49 11.32
C ASP A 40 12.99 7.02 9.85
N ILE A 41 12.34 7.81 8.97
CA ILE A 41 12.31 7.56 7.53
C ILE A 41 13.72 7.60 6.94
N LYS A 42 14.52 8.60 7.32
CA LYS A 42 15.91 8.75 6.89
C LYS A 42 16.79 7.59 7.35
N ASP A 43 16.58 7.05 8.56
CA ASP A 43 17.43 6.03 9.15
C ASP A 43 16.97 4.58 8.79
N THR A 44 15.73 4.35 8.36
CA THR A 44 15.22 3.02 8.01
C THR A 44 15.72 2.56 6.63
N PRO A 45 16.39 1.39 6.51
CA PRO A 45 16.74 0.80 5.23
C PRO A 45 15.48 0.52 4.39
N SER A 46 15.49 0.97 3.14
CA SER A 46 14.33 0.82 2.23
C SER A 46 14.80 0.45 0.82
N THR A 47 13.91 -0.05 -0.01
CA THR A 47 14.18 -0.36 -1.43
C THR A 47 14.00 0.89 -2.29
N ASN A 48 12.77 1.21 -2.67
CA ASN A 48 12.47 2.26 -3.65
C ASN A 48 12.13 3.61 -3.00
N GLY A 49 12.02 3.67 -1.65
CA GLY A 49 11.65 4.88 -0.92
C GLY A 49 10.17 5.24 -1.05
N ASN A 50 9.29 4.29 -1.39
CA ASN A 50 7.85 4.49 -1.33
C ASN A 50 7.37 4.52 0.12
N LEU A 51 6.25 5.16 0.37
CA LEU A 51 5.63 5.23 1.70
C LEU A 51 5.51 3.84 2.37
N THR A 52 5.02 2.85 1.63
CA THR A 52 4.81 1.50 2.16
C THR A 52 6.11 0.73 2.46
N ASP A 53 7.24 1.09 1.84
CA ASP A 53 8.53 0.42 2.10
C ASP A 53 8.97 0.53 3.56
N TYR A 54 8.53 1.58 4.26
CA TYR A 54 8.86 1.87 5.67
C TYR A 54 7.95 1.16 6.68
N LEU A 55 6.86 0.55 6.22
CA LEU A 55 5.90 -0.16 7.08
C LEU A 55 6.32 -1.60 7.41
N LYS A 56 7.47 -2.04 6.92
CA LYS A 56 8.04 -3.36 7.18
C LYS A 56 8.27 -3.63 8.67
N ASP A 57 8.59 -2.58 9.44
CA ASP A 57 8.82 -2.66 10.87
C ASP A 57 7.53 -2.71 11.70
N ASN A 58 6.36 -2.46 11.09
CA ASN A 58 5.09 -2.52 11.79
C ASN A 58 4.64 -3.99 11.96
N PRO A 59 4.41 -4.46 13.20
CA PRO A 59 4.08 -5.87 13.44
C PRO A 59 2.74 -6.32 12.84
N ASN A 60 1.79 -5.39 12.65
CA ASN A 60 0.45 -5.72 12.17
C ASN A 60 0.30 -5.56 10.65
N VAL A 61 1.41 -5.27 9.94
CA VAL A 61 1.43 -5.08 8.49
C VAL A 61 2.05 -6.29 7.80
N ARG A 62 1.43 -6.73 6.72
CA ARG A 62 1.93 -7.73 5.78
C ARG A 62 2.00 -7.14 4.39
N PHE A 63 3.05 -7.49 3.63
CA PHE A 63 3.15 -7.15 2.22
C PHE A 63 2.43 -8.21 1.38
N ALA A 64 1.71 -7.77 0.34
CA ALA A 64 1.05 -8.67 -0.58
C ALA A 64 2.06 -9.57 -1.30
N GLY A 65 1.77 -10.87 -1.38
CA GLY A 65 2.73 -11.89 -1.77
C GLY A 65 3.36 -11.74 -3.16
N GLY A 66 2.61 -11.20 -4.14
CA GLY A 66 3.09 -10.99 -5.51
C GLY A 66 4.10 -9.84 -5.67
N ASP A 67 4.12 -8.91 -4.74
CA ASP A 67 4.92 -7.68 -4.83
C ASP A 67 6.38 -7.83 -4.41
N LEU A 68 6.74 -8.94 -3.76
CA LEU A 68 8.10 -9.22 -3.29
C LEU A 68 8.78 -10.31 -4.14
N ASP A 69 8.65 -10.23 -5.46
CA ASP A 69 9.28 -11.16 -6.40
C ASP A 69 10.73 -10.75 -6.69
N GLY A 70 11.67 -11.63 -6.39
CA GLY A 70 13.09 -11.42 -6.64
C GLY A 70 13.47 -11.33 -8.12
N LEU A 71 12.58 -11.77 -9.01
CA LEU A 71 12.77 -11.66 -10.45
C LEU A 71 12.39 -10.28 -11.00
N GLN A 72 11.74 -9.42 -10.21
CA GLN A 72 11.30 -8.09 -10.61
C GLN A 72 12.08 -6.96 -9.93
N GLY A 73 13.40 -7.07 -9.89
CA GLY A 73 14.28 -6.07 -9.26
C GLY A 73 14.15 -4.65 -9.84
N GLY A 74 13.67 -4.51 -11.08
CA GLY A 74 13.42 -3.21 -11.72
C GLY A 74 12.15 -2.49 -11.27
N LYS A 75 11.29 -3.08 -10.44
CA LYS A 75 10.03 -2.46 -9.97
C LYS A 75 10.31 -1.24 -9.09
N ILE A 76 9.56 -0.14 -9.30
CA ILE A 76 9.59 1.08 -8.48
C ILE A 76 8.21 1.52 -7.97
N LYS A 77 7.12 0.87 -8.39
CA LYS A 77 5.76 1.12 -7.85
C LYS A 77 5.70 0.81 -6.35
N PRO A 78 4.82 1.48 -5.59
CA PRO A 78 4.53 1.11 -4.21
C PRO A 78 4.05 -0.34 -4.09
N THR A 79 4.39 -0.98 -2.98
CA THR A 79 3.95 -2.34 -2.66
C THR A 79 2.64 -2.31 -1.91
N SER A 80 1.70 -3.17 -2.26
CA SER A 80 0.42 -3.33 -1.57
C SER A 80 0.60 -3.94 -0.19
N ILE A 81 -0.17 -3.48 0.80
CA ILE A 81 -0.11 -3.94 2.18
C ILE A 81 -1.47 -4.41 2.70
N SER A 82 -1.44 -5.36 3.60
CA SER A 82 -2.57 -5.81 4.42
C SER A 82 -2.34 -5.42 5.88
N ILE A 83 -3.32 -4.82 6.52
CA ILE A 83 -3.30 -4.49 7.95
C ILE A 83 -4.28 -5.40 8.68
N ASN A 84 -3.81 -6.13 9.68
CA ASN A 84 -4.61 -7.07 10.46
C ASN A 84 -5.41 -8.06 9.61
N GLY A 85 -4.86 -8.54 8.50
CA GLY A 85 -5.49 -9.52 7.62
C GLY A 85 -6.63 -8.98 6.76
N ALA A 86 -6.83 -7.66 6.67
CA ALA A 86 -7.75 -7.06 5.71
C ALA A 86 -7.16 -7.12 4.29
N GLU A 87 -8.04 -7.06 3.30
CA GLU A 87 -7.62 -6.91 1.91
C GLU A 87 -6.92 -5.55 1.70
N PRO A 88 -5.87 -5.48 0.86
CA PRO A 88 -5.10 -4.25 0.66
C PRO A 88 -5.94 -3.03 0.31
N GLU A 89 -6.98 -3.20 -0.53
CA GLU A 89 -7.91 -2.14 -0.93
C GLU A 89 -8.78 -1.63 0.21
N GLN A 90 -8.81 -2.32 1.35
CA GLN A 90 -9.52 -1.90 2.56
C GLN A 90 -8.61 -1.13 3.54
N THR A 91 -7.44 -0.69 3.09
CA THR A 91 -6.56 0.23 3.80
C THR A 91 -6.84 1.66 3.34
N ALA A 92 -7.05 2.59 4.29
CA ALA A 92 -7.16 4.01 3.97
C ALA A 92 -5.77 4.63 3.86
N TYR A 93 -5.49 5.33 2.76
CA TYR A 93 -4.30 6.17 2.59
C TYR A 93 -4.70 7.64 2.68
N MET A 94 -4.12 8.33 3.65
CA MET A 94 -4.38 9.75 3.91
C MET A 94 -3.11 10.54 3.65
N LEU A 95 -3.23 11.68 2.99
CA LEU A 95 -2.14 12.64 2.81
C LEU A 95 -2.59 14.02 3.29
N ASP A 96 -1.90 14.58 4.29
CA ASP A 96 -2.27 15.83 4.94
C ASP A 96 -3.74 15.87 5.44
N GLY A 97 -4.23 14.71 5.91
CA GLY A 97 -5.59 14.53 6.41
C GLY A 97 -6.64 14.18 5.35
N ILE A 98 -6.30 14.21 4.07
CA ILE A 98 -7.22 13.92 2.96
C ILE A 98 -7.07 12.48 2.50
N ASN A 99 -8.20 11.78 2.26
CA ASN A 99 -8.17 10.45 1.67
C ASN A 99 -7.75 10.52 0.20
N VAL A 100 -6.63 9.85 -0.11
CA VAL A 100 -6.02 9.81 -1.45
C VAL A 100 -5.94 8.38 -1.99
N ASN A 101 -6.91 7.55 -1.65
CA ASN A 101 -6.98 6.22 -2.26
C ASN A 101 -7.28 6.32 -3.76
N ASN A 102 -6.56 5.52 -4.52
CA ASN A 102 -6.83 5.30 -5.93
C ASN A 102 -7.83 4.13 -6.09
N ASP A 103 -8.93 4.36 -6.77
CA ASP A 103 -9.94 3.35 -7.08
C ASP A 103 -9.80 2.82 -8.51
N ILE A 104 -8.81 3.28 -9.25
CA ILE A 104 -8.48 2.83 -10.60
C ILE A 104 -7.03 2.35 -10.65
N ASP A 105 -6.79 1.33 -11.49
CA ASP A 105 -5.47 0.72 -11.64
C ASP A 105 -5.13 0.56 -13.13
N PRO A 106 -4.13 1.30 -13.67
CA PRO A 106 -3.76 1.26 -15.08
C PRO A 106 -3.16 -0.07 -15.51
N GLY A 107 -2.56 -0.80 -14.58
CA GLY A 107 -1.98 -2.12 -14.83
C GLY A 107 -2.99 -3.26 -14.77
N HIS A 108 -4.27 -2.96 -14.55
CA HIS A 108 -5.32 -3.95 -14.35
C HIS A 108 -5.94 -4.45 -15.67
N LEU A 109 -6.70 -5.57 -15.59
CA LEU A 109 -7.37 -6.23 -16.70
C LEU A 109 -8.29 -5.33 -17.56
N LEU A 110 -8.81 -4.23 -17.00
CA LEU A 110 -9.54 -3.21 -17.76
C LEU A 110 -8.73 -2.64 -18.92
N PHE A 111 -7.44 -2.44 -18.70
CA PHE A 111 -6.53 -1.90 -19.71
C PHE A 111 -5.95 -2.96 -20.64
N ASP A 112 -6.08 -4.23 -20.30
CA ASP A 112 -5.65 -5.33 -21.17
C ASP A 112 -6.65 -5.68 -22.27
N GLY A 113 -7.73 -4.90 -22.40
CA GLY A 113 -8.84 -5.21 -23.32
C GLY A 113 -9.70 -6.37 -22.83
N SER A 114 -9.28 -7.09 -21.80
CA SER A 114 -10.07 -8.14 -21.17
C SER A 114 -11.21 -7.53 -20.36
N MET A 115 -12.41 -8.09 -20.50
CA MET A 115 -13.58 -7.71 -19.71
C MET A 115 -13.69 -8.45 -18.40
N ALA A 116 -12.73 -9.31 -18.07
CA ALA A 116 -12.67 -10.01 -16.79
C ALA A 116 -12.20 -9.05 -15.69
N VAL A 117 -12.97 -8.02 -15.41
CA VAL A 117 -12.69 -7.07 -14.34
C VAL A 117 -12.96 -7.74 -13.02
N ASN A 118 -11.93 -7.93 -12.25
CA ASN A 118 -12.08 -8.25 -10.84
C ASN A 118 -12.14 -6.91 -10.07
N PRO A 119 -13.31 -6.48 -9.57
CA PRO A 119 -13.48 -5.18 -8.92
C PRO A 119 -12.72 -5.05 -7.60
N SER A 120 -12.13 -6.12 -7.09
CA SER A 120 -11.38 -6.13 -5.83
C SER A 120 -9.91 -5.71 -5.94
N LYS A 121 -9.43 -5.25 -7.10
CA LYS A 121 -8.01 -4.97 -7.32
C LYS A 121 -7.76 -3.57 -7.85
N SER A 122 -8.20 -2.56 -7.15
CA SER A 122 -7.70 -1.21 -7.41
C SER A 122 -6.30 -1.02 -6.79
N SER A 123 -5.50 -0.12 -7.36
CA SER A 123 -4.30 0.36 -6.67
C SER A 123 -4.71 1.15 -5.43
N GLU A 124 -4.07 0.93 -4.30
CA GLU A 124 -4.48 1.58 -3.05
C GLU A 124 -4.03 3.03 -2.97
N GLN A 125 -2.89 3.35 -3.56
CA GLN A 125 -2.25 4.64 -3.46
C GLN A 125 -2.35 5.43 -4.76
N ALA A 126 -2.88 6.65 -4.70
CA ALA A 126 -2.89 7.53 -5.87
C ALA A 126 -1.56 8.27 -6.05
N TYR A 127 -0.85 8.58 -4.98
CA TYR A 127 0.43 9.25 -5.05
C TYR A 127 1.58 8.28 -4.76
N PHE A 128 2.47 8.09 -5.72
CA PHE A 128 3.69 7.30 -5.56
C PHE A 128 4.81 8.21 -5.02
N PHE A 129 4.57 8.79 -3.84
CA PHE A 129 5.51 9.73 -3.26
C PHE A 129 6.82 9.08 -2.82
N ASP A 130 7.92 9.77 -3.10
CA ASP A 130 9.18 9.55 -2.41
C ASP A 130 9.02 9.99 -0.93
N ALA A 131 9.23 9.06 -0.01
CA ALA A 131 9.05 9.31 1.42
C ALA A 131 9.97 10.42 1.97
N ASN A 132 11.04 10.79 1.26
CA ASN A 132 11.88 11.94 1.63
C ASN A 132 11.14 13.29 1.54
N LEU A 133 10.03 13.36 0.80
CA LEU A 133 9.15 14.52 0.72
C LEU A 133 8.13 14.57 1.88
N LEU A 134 8.14 13.55 2.75
CA LEU A 134 7.24 13.45 3.89
C LEU A 134 7.92 13.91 5.17
N SER A 135 7.18 14.51 6.09
CA SER A 135 7.60 14.81 7.44
C SER A 135 7.35 13.64 8.41
N GLY A 136 6.40 12.76 8.08
CA GLY A 136 6.11 11.59 8.87
C GLY A 136 5.04 10.69 8.26
N ILE A 137 4.99 9.45 8.77
CA ILE A 137 4.04 8.41 8.41
C ILE A 137 3.47 7.82 9.70
N THR A 138 2.16 7.91 9.90
CA THR A 138 1.49 7.27 11.04
C THR A 138 0.60 6.15 10.52
N THR A 139 0.80 4.94 11.03
CA THR A 139 -0.01 3.76 10.69
C THR A 139 -0.87 3.38 11.87
N TYR A 140 -2.18 3.51 11.71
CA TYR A 140 -3.17 3.09 12.69
C TYR A 140 -3.60 1.65 12.37
N THR A 141 -3.39 0.74 13.31
CA THR A 141 -3.71 -0.67 13.13
C THR A 141 -4.92 -1.12 13.94
N SER A 142 -5.21 -0.50 15.08
CA SER A 142 -6.42 -0.75 15.89
C SER A 142 -6.77 0.45 16.76
N ASN A 143 -7.96 0.44 17.37
CA ASN A 143 -8.48 1.54 18.20
C ASN A 143 -8.42 2.91 17.48
N VAL A 144 -8.74 2.91 16.18
CA VAL A 144 -8.60 4.09 15.32
C VAL A 144 -9.62 5.17 15.70
N PRO A 145 -9.24 6.47 15.77
CA PRO A 145 -10.16 7.58 16.09
C PRO A 145 -11.31 7.69 15.10
N VAL A 146 -12.46 8.26 15.53
CA VAL A 146 -13.67 8.42 14.68
C VAL A 146 -13.48 9.37 13.51
N SER A 147 -12.49 10.27 13.57
CA SER A 147 -12.13 11.17 12.47
C SER A 147 -11.67 10.43 11.21
N LEU A 148 -11.15 9.19 11.36
CA LEU A 148 -10.71 8.36 10.26
C LEU A 148 -11.76 7.32 9.89
N GLY A 149 -12.10 7.21 8.60
CA GLY A 149 -13.08 6.27 8.07
C GLY A 149 -12.70 5.70 6.71
N GLY A 150 -13.57 4.84 6.15
CA GLY A 150 -13.37 4.27 4.82
C GLY A 150 -12.36 3.14 4.77
N PHE A 151 -12.27 2.29 5.81
CA PHE A 151 -11.38 1.14 5.88
C PHE A 151 -11.98 0.03 6.78
N THR A 152 -11.54 -1.20 6.57
CA THR A 152 -11.72 -2.29 7.53
C THR A 152 -10.39 -2.79 8.09
N GLY A 153 -9.28 -2.54 7.38
CA GLY A 153 -7.92 -2.91 7.79
C GLY A 153 -7.31 -1.92 8.76
N GLY A 154 -7.11 -0.71 8.34
CA GLY A 154 -6.45 0.36 9.09
C GLY A 154 -6.24 1.58 8.22
N ALA A 155 -5.50 2.56 8.76
CA ALA A 155 -5.20 3.78 8.05
C ALA A 155 -3.71 4.10 8.07
N VAL A 156 -3.18 4.51 6.93
CA VAL A 156 -1.82 5.03 6.77
C VAL A 156 -1.94 6.52 6.49
N VAL A 157 -1.48 7.34 7.44
CA VAL A 157 -1.56 8.79 7.38
C VAL A 157 -0.17 9.35 7.14
N ALA A 158 0.06 9.90 5.95
CA ALA A 158 1.29 10.58 5.60
C ALA A 158 1.10 12.09 5.72
N LYS A 159 2.14 12.77 6.21
CA LYS A 159 2.21 14.23 6.26
C LYS A 159 3.33 14.69 5.34
N THR A 160 3.05 15.65 4.47
CA THR A 160 4.06 16.27 3.63
C THR A 160 4.95 17.22 4.46
N ARG A 161 6.16 17.49 3.95
CA ARG A 161 7.08 18.41 4.60
C ARG A 161 6.49 19.81 4.68
N GLN A 162 6.56 20.38 5.89
CA GLN A 162 6.23 21.76 6.18
C GLN A 162 7.50 22.52 6.58
N TYR A 163 7.48 23.85 6.50
CA TYR A 163 8.61 24.67 6.92
C TYR A 163 8.91 24.47 8.41
N SER A 164 10.15 24.09 8.70
CA SER A 164 10.59 23.71 10.04
C SER A 164 11.11 24.86 10.91
N GLY A 165 11.07 26.10 10.39
CA GLY A 165 11.66 27.27 11.06
C GLY A 165 13.13 27.52 10.66
N GLU A 166 13.75 26.64 9.88
CA GLU A 166 15.13 26.76 9.41
C GLU A 166 15.19 26.76 7.90
N ASN A 167 15.94 27.72 7.34
CA ASN A 167 16.20 27.77 5.90
C ASN A 167 17.26 26.72 5.55
N ARG A 168 16.95 25.82 4.62
CA ARG A 168 17.88 24.78 4.20
C ARG A 168 17.55 24.23 2.83
N VAL A 169 18.56 23.71 2.16
CA VAL A 169 18.44 22.96 0.90
C VAL A 169 19.09 21.61 1.07
N LYS A 170 18.38 20.56 0.66
CA LYS A 170 18.87 19.18 0.66
C LYS A 170 18.90 18.65 -0.76
N LEU A 171 20.03 18.06 -1.13
CA LEU A 171 20.24 17.34 -2.38
C LEU A 171 20.54 15.88 -2.07
N ARG A 172 19.97 14.96 -2.82
CA ARG A 172 20.15 13.53 -2.62
C ARG A 172 20.25 12.82 -3.96
N TYR A 173 21.16 11.87 -4.03
CA TYR A 173 21.26 10.89 -5.11
C TYR A 173 21.36 9.50 -4.49
N ARG A 174 20.61 8.53 -5.02
CA ARG A 174 20.63 7.13 -4.59
C ARG A 174 20.58 6.21 -5.79
N GLY A 175 21.36 5.12 -5.79
CA GLY A 175 21.37 4.21 -6.92
C GLY A 175 21.69 2.78 -6.54
N THR A 176 21.24 1.87 -7.41
CA THR A 176 21.60 0.44 -7.44
C THR A 176 21.56 -0.09 -8.87
N GLN A 177 22.11 -1.27 -9.04
CA GLN A 177 22.07 -1.99 -10.33
C GLN A 177 22.12 -3.50 -10.10
N SER A 178 21.66 -4.25 -11.07
CA SER A 178 21.59 -5.72 -11.01
C SER A 178 22.91 -6.41 -10.68
N ASP A 179 24.05 -5.84 -11.09
CA ASP A 179 25.38 -6.38 -10.77
C ASP A 179 25.69 -6.29 -9.25
N TRP A 180 24.90 -5.51 -8.52
CA TRP A 180 24.96 -5.36 -7.06
C TRP A 180 23.84 -6.13 -6.35
N ALA A 181 23.15 -7.03 -7.05
CA ALA A 181 22.07 -7.83 -6.52
C ALA A 181 22.26 -9.32 -6.80
N SER A 182 21.81 -10.16 -5.86
CA SER A 182 21.70 -11.59 -6.05
C SER A 182 20.30 -11.92 -6.58
N ILE A 183 20.23 -12.56 -7.74
CA ILE A 183 18.98 -13.02 -8.36
C ILE A 183 18.95 -14.55 -8.30
N HIS A 184 17.94 -15.10 -7.65
CA HIS A 184 17.78 -16.54 -7.49
C HIS A 184 16.77 -17.07 -8.51
N ILE A 185 17.16 -18.13 -9.22
CA ILE A 185 16.38 -18.79 -10.26
C ILE A 185 16.30 -20.25 -9.91
N ASP A 186 15.19 -20.89 -10.23
CA ASP A 186 15.02 -22.33 -10.08
C ASP A 186 16.14 -23.10 -10.81
N GLU A 187 16.83 -23.98 -10.08
CA GLU A 187 17.96 -24.75 -10.61
C GLU A 187 17.59 -25.61 -11.82
N HIS A 188 16.33 -26.09 -11.90
CA HIS A 188 15.85 -26.92 -13.02
C HIS A 188 15.76 -26.14 -14.33
N VAL A 189 15.49 -24.84 -14.27
CA VAL A 189 15.33 -23.97 -15.45
C VAL A 189 16.50 -22.99 -15.62
N LYS A 190 17.39 -22.88 -14.66
CA LYS A 190 18.48 -21.91 -14.63
C LYS A 190 19.31 -21.91 -15.91
N ALA A 191 19.76 -23.09 -16.34
CA ALA A 191 20.58 -23.23 -17.56
C ALA A 191 19.84 -22.84 -18.85
N ALA A 192 18.52 -22.97 -18.88
CA ALA A 192 17.69 -22.52 -20.00
C ALA A 192 17.40 -21.01 -19.88
N THR A 193 17.07 -20.53 -18.69
CA THR A 193 16.76 -19.11 -18.41
C THR A 193 17.98 -18.21 -18.61
N GLU A 194 19.17 -18.64 -18.21
CA GLU A 194 20.42 -17.90 -18.40
C GLU A 194 20.83 -17.77 -19.87
N LYS A 195 20.41 -18.71 -20.72
CA LYS A 195 20.63 -18.69 -22.17
C LYS A 195 19.56 -17.89 -22.93
N LEU A 196 18.37 -17.75 -22.34
CA LEU A 196 17.30 -17.00 -22.94
C LEU A 196 17.49 -15.52 -22.58
N GLU A 197 17.56 -14.65 -23.58
CA GLU A 197 17.38 -13.24 -23.32
C GLU A 197 15.95 -13.01 -22.83
N PRO A 198 15.75 -12.31 -21.66
CA PRO A 198 14.42 -12.15 -21.08
C PRO A 198 13.46 -11.47 -22.05
N LEU A 199 12.29 -12.05 -22.20
CA LEU A 199 11.24 -11.52 -23.05
C LEU A 199 10.33 -10.56 -22.28
N GLY A 200 10.11 -9.40 -22.84
CA GLY A 200 8.98 -8.52 -22.64
C GLY A 200 8.76 -7.97 -21.24
N ALA A 201 7.87 -7.02 -21.20
CA ALA A 201 7.55 -6.23 -20.01
C ALA A 201 6.87 -7.03 -18.90
N ASP A 202 6.07 -8.01 -19.28
CA ASP A 202 5.36 -8.87 -18.33
C ASP A 202 6.18 -10.10 -17.95
N ALA A 203 7.42 -10.21 -18.50
CA ALA A 203 8.34 -11.23 -18.06
C ALA A 203 8.61 -11.07 -16.57
N THR A 204 8.34 -12.11 -15.84
CA THR A 204 8.65 -12.19 -14.40
C THR A 204 10.15 -12.10 -14.13
N TYR A 205 10.99 -12.20 -15.15
CA TYR A 205 12.44 -12.25 -15.05
C TYR A 205 13.09 -10.98 -15.62
N GLN A 206 13.62 -10.15 -14.71
CA GLN A 206 14.31 -8.89 -15.00
C GLN A 206 15.76 -8.93 -14.48
N PRO A 207 16.65 -9.71 -15.10
CA PRO A 207 18.01 -9.97 -14.57
C PRO A 207 18.94 -8.78 -14.70
N LYS A 208 18.60 -7.80 -15.53
CA LYS A 208 19.44 -6.62 -15.78
C LYS A 208 18.63 -5.36 -15.62
N TYR A 209 18.90 -4.61 -14.56
CA TYR A 209 18.27 -3.33 -14.30
C TYR A 209 19.27 -2.33 -13.69
N LYS A 210 18.94 -1.06 -13.80
CA LYS A 210 19.64 0.05 -13.17
C LYS A 210 18.62 1.04 -12.63
N LYS A 211 18.75 1.42 -11.35
CA LYS A 211 17.90 2.42 -10.70
C LYS A 211 18.73 3.65 -10.32
N ASN A 212 18.22 4.83 -10.64
CA ASN A 212 18.82 6.12 -10.29
C ASN A 212 17.73 7.02 -9.71
N PHE A 213 17.90 7.45 -8.46
CA PHE A 213 16.96 8.29 -7.75
C PHE A 213 17.62 9.60 -7.38
N PHE A 214 16.97 10.70 -7.67
CA PHE A 214 17.44 12.04 -7.37
C PHE A 214 16.32 12.82 -6.65
N SER A 215 16.67 13.58 -5.61
CA SER A 215 15.73 14.51 -5.00
C SER A 215 16.40 15.80 -4.56
N VAL A 216 15.62 16.87 -4.59
CA VAL A 216 15.94 18.17 -4.05
C VAL A 216 14.78 18.69 -3.21
N MET A 217 15.11 19.28 -2.07
CA MET A 217 14.15 19.92 -1.20
C MET A 217 14.72 21.23 -0.67
N ALA A 218 13.93 22.28 -0.71
CA ALA A 218 14.26 23.59 -0.19
C ALA A 218 13.18 24.05 0.82
N GLU A 219 13.64 24.45 2.00
CA GLU A 219 12.82 25.05 3.04
C GLU A 219 13.28 26.52 3.21
N GLN A 220 12.34 27.47 3.15
CA GLN A 220 12.67 28.90 3.15
C GLN A 220 11.59 29.70 3.89
N ALA A 221 11.99 30.57 4.80
CA ALA A 221 11.15 31.66 5.28
C ALA A 221 10.97 32.70 4.17
N LEU A 222 9.74 33.02 3.83
CA LEU A 222 9.41 34.15 2.93
C LEU A 222 9.23 35.44 3.72
N THR A 223 8.62 35.35 4.89
CA THR A 223 8.50 36.40 5.91
C THR A 223 8.62 35.79 7.29
N ASP A 224 8.51 36.58 8.34
CA ASP A 224 8.51 36.06 9.73
C ASP A 224 7.33 35.11 9.99
N ASP A 225 6.20 35.28 9.28
CA ASP A 225 4.97 34.51 9.47
C ASP A 225 4.70 33.50 8.35
N ILE A 226 5.48 33.53 7.25
CA ILE A 226 5.26 32.67 6.07
C ILE A 226 6.49 31.82 5.80
N GLY A 227 6.31 30.52 5.92
CA GLY A 227 7.27 29.49 5.49
C GLY A 227 6.87 28.82 4.18
N MET A 228 7.85 28.35 3.44
CA MET A 228 7.67 27.63 2.18
C MET A 228 8.56 26.38 2.14
N VAL A 229 8.02 25.29 1.61
CA VAL A 229 8.78 24.10 1.25
C VAL A 229 8.55 23.79 -0.22
N LEU A 230 9.61 23.57 -0.97
CA LEU A 230 9.59 23.05 -2.34
C LEU A 230 10.36 21.74 -2.39
N GLY A 231 9.76 20.71 -2.95
CA GLY A 231 10.35 19.39 -3.11
C GLY A 231 10.18 18.85 -4.51
N PHE A 232 11.22 18.21 -5.03
CA PHE A 232 11.17 17.45 -6.28
C PHE A 232 11.94 16.14 -6.10
N SER A 233 11.40 15.06 -6.63
CA SER A 233 12.07 13.75 -6.67
C SER A 233 11.82 13.09 -8.01
N ARG A 234 12.86 12.46 -8.56
CA ARG A 234 12.80 11.60 -9.74
C ARG A 234 13.40 10.25 -9.43
N ARG A 235 12.67 9.19 -9.77
CA ARG A 235 13.10 7.79 -9.66
C ARG A 235 13.00 7.15 -11.03
N ASP A 236 14.13 6.76 -11.58
CA ASP A 236 14.23 6.07 -12.88
C ASP A 236 14.66 4.61 -12.66
N SER A 237 14.09 3.70 -13.45
CA SER A 237 14.51 2.31 -13.55
C SER A 237 14.52 1.88 -15.01
N ASP A 238 15.72 1.52 -15.49
CA ASP A 238 15.94 0.98 -16.83
C ASP A 238 16.16 -0.53 -16.72
N ILE A 239 15.37 -1.31 -17.46
CA ILE A 239 15.37 -2.77 -17.43
C ILE A 239 15.70 -3.27 -18.83
N GLN A 240 16.81 -4.01 -18.98
CA GLN A 240 17.21 -4.55 -20.26
C GLN A 240 16.48 -5.87 -20.53
N GLN A 241 15.71 -5.89 -21.62
CA GLN A 241 14.96 -7.05 -22.08
C GLN A 241 15.06 -7.22 -23.60
N THR A 242 14.40 -8.24 -24.13
CA THR A 242 14.27 -8.46 -25.59
C THR A 242 12.81 -8.55 -25.98
N ARG A 243 12.49 -8.15 -27.22
CA ARG A 243 11.18 -8.31 -27.81
C ARG A 243 11.22 -9.17 -29.05
N LEU A 244 10.09 -9.78 -29.37
CA LEU A 244 9.90 -10.47 -30.64
C LEU A 244 9.77 -9.46 -31.79
N LEU A 245 10.51 -9.70 -32.90
CA LEU A 245 10.42 -8.92 -34.13
C LEU A 245 9.55 -9.61 -35.18
N ASN A 246 9.37 -10.92 -35.07
CA ASN A 246 8.59 -11.71 -36.02
C ASN A 246 8.15 -13.06 -35.42
N PRO A 247 7.20 -13.75 -36.06
CA PRO A 247 6.72 -15.06 -35.63
C PRO A 247 7.79 -16.16 -35.59
N THR A 248 8.89 -16.01 -36.34
CA THR A 248 9.95 -17.01 -36.38
C THR A 248 10.88 -16.98 -35.17
N GLY A 249 10.58 -16.14 -34.18
CA GLY A 249 11.34 -16.03 -32.95
C GLY A 249 12.57 -15.11 -33.01
N LYS A 250 12.72 -14.32 -34.06
CA LYS A 250 13.78 -13.30 -34.11
C LYS A 250 13.51 -12.25 -33.05
N ARG A 251 14.55 -11.90 -32.27
CA ARG A 251 14.48 -10.97 -31.14
C ARG A 251 15.44 -9.81 -31.32
N ASP A 252 15.13 -8.71 -30.67
CA ASP A 252 16.00 -7.53 -30.54
C ASP A 252 15.99 -7.00 -29.10
N LYS A 253 17.02 -6.26 -28.73
CA LYS A 253 17.09 -5.62 -27.42
C LYS A 253 16.15 -4.44 -27.37
N GLN A 254 15.39 -4.38 -26.30
CA GLN A 254 14.44 -3.31 -26.02
C GLN A 254 14.47 -2.99 -24.52
N ASP A 255 14.70 -1.74 -24.16
CA ASP A 255 14.61 -1.35 -22.76
C ASP A 255 13.16 -1.20 -22.34
N HIS A 256 12.85 -1.76 -21.19
CA HIS A 256 11.63 -1.49 -20.44
C HIS A 256 11.95 -0.40 -19.41
N THR A 257 11.30 0.74 -19.48
CA THR A 257 11.64 1.91 -18.67
C THR A 257 10.52 2.23 -17.70
N ARG A 258 10.88 2.60 -16.48
CA ARG A 258 9.96 3.10 -15.46
C ARG A 258 10.49 4.40 -14.89
N ARG A 259 9.61 5.39 -14.77
CA ARG A 259 9.93 6.70 -14.19
C ARG A 259 8.83 7.13 -13.24
N SER A 260 9.21 7.73 -12.12
CA SER A 260 8.28 8.37 -11.17
C SER A 260 8.83 9.74 -10.79
N ASP A 261 8.12 10.78 -11.16
CA ASP A 261 8.41 12.18 -10.82
C ASP A 261 7.44 12.65 -9.74
N ASN A 262 7.96 13.27 -8.68
CA ASN A 262 7.14 13.87 -7.64
C ASN A 262 7.50 15.34 -7.47
N PHE A 263 6.48 16.16 -7.24
CA PHE A 263 6.63 17.57 -6.89
C PHE A 263 5.73 17.92 -5.69
N LEU A 264 6.27 18.72 -4.79
CA LEU A 264 5.60 19.23 -3.61
C LEU A 264 5.88 20.74 -3.48
N ALA A 265 4.85 21.52 -3.16
CA ALA A 265 5.01 22.91 -2.73
C ALA A 265 4.03 23.17 -1.58
N ASN A 266 4.55 23.51 -0.42
CA ASN A 266 3.76 23.82 0.77
C ASN A 266 4.08 25.24 1.25
N PHE A 267 3.02 25.97 1.65
CA PHE A 267 3.09 27.29 2.22
C PHE A 267 2.33 27.29 3.54
N ASN A 268 2.98 27.75 4.59
CA ASN A 268 2.39 27.88 5.91
C ASN A 268 2.40 29.33 6.31
N TRP A 269 1.23 29.86 6.67
CA TRP A 269 1.06 31.17 7.24
C TRP A 269 0.54 31.07 8.67
N THR A 270 1.32 31.52 9.62
CA THR A 270 1.04 31.43 11.05
C THR A 270 1.32 32.80 11.71
N PRO A 271 0.41 33.77 11.53
CA PRO A 271 0.61 35.13 12.02
C PRO A 271 0.60 35.23 13.56
N ASP A 272 -0.09 34.32 14.22
CA ASP A 272 -0.18 34.19 15.66
C ASP A 272 -0.59 32.78 16.09
N VAL A 273 -0.75 32.54 17.39
CA VAL A 273 -1.08 31.22 17.99
C VAL A 273 -2.54 30.80 17.74
N ASP A 274 -3.40 31.73 17.34
CA ASP A 274 -4.84 31.52 17.16
C ASP A 274 -5.23 31.29 15.68
N HIS A 275 -4.31 31.53 14.75
CA HIS A 275 -4.59 31.46 13.32
C HIS A 275 -3.50 30.69 12.56
N SER A 276 -3.91 29.78 11.70
CA SER A 276 -3.02 29.13 10.73
C SER A 276 -3.73 28.90 9.40
N LEU A 277 -2.98 29.05 8.32
CA LEU A 277 -3.40 28.69 6.97
C LEU A 277 -2.28 27.91 6.30
N GLU A 278 -2.61 26.71 5.86
CA GLU A 278 -1.72 25.84 5.11
C GLU A 278 -2.25 25.70 3.68
N PHE A 279 -1.37 25.85 2.71
CA PHE A 279 -1.68 25.62 1.30
C PHE A 279 -0.65 24.65 0.71
N GLY A 280 -1.10 23.54 0.15
CA GLY A 280 -0.27 22.49 -0.43
C GLY A 280 -0.62 22.23 -1.88
N LEU A 281 0.41 22.06 -2.70
CA LEU A 281 0.34 21.53 -4.07
C LEU A 281 1.14 20.24 -4.14
N ARG A 282 0.60 19.23 -4.83
CA ARG A 282 1.23 17.93 -4.99
C ARG A 282 1.04 17.38 -6.40
N LEU A 283 2.08 16.68 -6.87
CA LEU A 283 2.06 15.98 -8.16
C LEU A 283 2.89 14.69 -8.04
N SER A 284 2.37 13.62 -8.62
CA SER A 284 3.07 12.37 -8.82
C SER A 284 2.78 11.88 -10.24
N ASP A 285 3.81 11.76 -11.05
CA ASP A 285 3.72 11.33 -12.44
C ASP A 285 4.55 10.05 -12.61
N TYR A 286 3.87 8.92 -12.88
CA TYR A 286 4.50 7.63 -13.14
C TYR A 286 4.28 7.23 -14.60
N SER A 287 5.34 6.77 -15.23
CA SER A 287 5.31 6.28 -16.62
C SER A 287 6.09 4.98 -16.72
N GLU A 288 5.54 4.02 -17.46
CA GLU A 288 6.13 2.72 -17.74
C GLU A 288 6.06 2.42 -19.23
N GLY A 289 7.20 2.57 -19.93
CA GLY A 289 7.34 2.20 -21.34
C GLY A 289 7.74 0.73 -21.44
N LYS A 290 6.90 -0.08 -22.03
CA LYS A 290 7.03 -1.54 -22.13
C LYS A 290 6.48 -2.06 -23.48
N TYR A 291 6.41 -3.37 -23.60
CA TYR A 291 5.82 -4.06 -24.74
C TYR A 291 5.27 -5.42 -24.28
N TYR A 292 4.32 -5.97 -25.00
CA TYR A 292 3.81 -7.31 -24.71
C TYR A 292 4.87 -8.36 -25.06
N ALA A 293 5.16 -9.26 -24.11
CA ALA A 293 6.24 -10.24 -24.25
C ALA A 293 6.09 -11.19 -25.43
N THR A 294 4.85 -11.53 -25.75
CA THR A 294 4.48 -12.52 -26.77
C THR A 294 4.10 -11.90 -28.09
N ASN A 295 3.85 -10.56 -28.12
CA ASN A 295 3.36 -9.89 -29.31
C ASN A 295 4.50 -9.24 -30.11
N THR A 296 4.42 -9.34 -31.41
CA THR A 296 5.16 -8.42 -32.28
C THR A 296 4.37 -7.12 -32.41
N GLU A 297 5.06 -5.99 -32.58
CA GLU A 297 4.44 -4.66 -32.73
C GLU A 297 3.52 -4.25 -31.56
N GLY A 298 3.80 -4.77 -30.37
CA GLY A 298 3.01 -4.58 -29.16
C GLY A 298 3.62 -3.58 -28.16
N ASP A 299 4.16 -2.44 -28.62
CA ASP A 299 4.67 -1.39 -27.74
C ASP A 299 3.52 -0.71 -27.00
N VAL A 300 3.73 -0.43 -25.70
CA VAL A 300 2.73 0.20 -24.84
C VAL A 300 3.40 1.10 -23.79
N THR A 301 2.79 2.24 -23.53
CA THR A 301 3.16 3.11 -22.41
C THR A 301 1.97 3.22 -21.48
N ASP A 302 2.14 2.75 -20.23
CA ASP A 302 1.17 2.98 -19.17
C ASP A 302 1.63 4.16 -18.33
N THR A 303 0.71 5.10 -18.05
CA THR A 303 0.97 6.26 -17.20
C THR A 303 -0.03 6.35 -16.07
N HIS A 304 0.44 6.83 -14.91
CA HIS A 304 -0.40 7.19 -13.77
C HIS A 304 -0.02 8.58 -13.30
N LEU A 305 -0.90 9.55 -13.53
CA LEU A 305 -0.73 10.94 -13.14
C LEU A 305 -1.68 11.28 -12.00
N ALA A 306 -1.14 11.68 -10.86
CA ALA A 306 -1.89 12.21 -9.73
C ALA A 306 -1.46 13.63 -9.41
N TYR A 307 -2.40 14.56 -9.32
CA TYR A 307 -2.11 15.92 -8.86
C TYR A 307 -3.26 16.47 -8.04
N GLY A 308 -2.93 17.38 -7.13
CA GLY A 308 -3.92 17.97 -6.27
C GLY A 308 -3.43 19.18 -5.50
N SER A 309 -4.37 19.78 -4.81
CA SER A 309 -4.15 20.91 -3.92
C SER A 309 -4.98 20.75 -2.65
N THR A 310 -4.45 21.26 -1.54
CA THR A 310 -5.15 21.30 -0.26
C THR A 310 -5.01 22.70 0.32
N ILE A 311 -6.10 23.22 0.86
CA ILE A 311 -6.10 24.41 1.72
C ILE A 311 -6.69 24.01 3.06
N LYS A 312 -5.99 24.28 4.14
CA LYS A 312 -6.43 24.03 5.50
C LYS A 312 -6.34 25.32 6.30
N TRP A 313 -7.44 25.72 6.86
CA TRP A 313 -7.54 26.87 7.74
C TRP A 313 -7.91 26.39 9.13
N ALA A 314 -7.20 26.90 10.14
CA ALA A 314 -7.52 26.65 11.53
C ALA A 314 -7.51 27.97 12.31
N GLN A 315 -8.49 28.12 13.19
CA GLN A 315 -8.68 29.32 13.98
C GLN A 315 -9.26 29.01 15.36
N LYS A 316 -8.73 29.69 16.37
CA LYS A 316 -9.35 29.74 17.70
C LYS A 316 -10.71 30.41 17.59
N LEU A 317 -11.78 29.71 17.93
CA LEU A 317 -13.16 30.22 17.85
C LEU A 317 -13.93 29.88 19.13
N GLY A 318 -14.11 30.89 19.99
CA GLY A 318 -14.78 30.71 21.25
C GLY A 318 -14.01 29.80 22.20
N ALA A 319 -14.62 28.68 22.65
CA ALA A 319 -14.06 27.72 23.58
C ALA A 319 -13.43 26.50 22.86
N GLY A 320 -12.79 26.71 21.73
CA GLY A 320 -12.15 25.64 20.98
C GLY A 320 -11.49 26.12 19.70
N PHE A 321 -10.95 25.17 18.92
CA PHE A 321 -10.37 25.40 17.61
C PHE A 321 -11.30 24.87 16.52
N PHE A 322 -11.60 25.73 15.57
CA PHE A 322 -12.27 25.34 14.32
C PHE A 322 -11.25 25.10 13.25
N SER A 323 -11.38 24.03 12.50
CA SER A 323 -10.59 23.78 11.29
C SER A 323 -11.50 23.44 10.11
N ALA A 324 -11.11 23.96 8.94
CA ALA A 324 -11.75 23.68 7.67
C ALA A 324 -10.69 23.30 6.64
N THR A 325 -10.87 22.15 5.98
CA THR A 325 -9.98 21.66 4.94
C THR A 325 -10.77 21.47 3.66
N ALA A 326 -10.27 22.01 2.56
CA ALA A 326 -10.77 21.77 1.22
C ALA A 326 -9.64 21.22 0.36
N ALA A 327 -9.91 20.16 -0.41
CA ALA A 327 -8.94 19.60 -1.31
C ALA A 327 -9.57 19.18 -2.63
N TYR A 328 -8.76 19.27 -3.66
CA TYR A 328 -9.04 18.76 -4.99
C TYR A 328 -7.90 17.84 -5.42
N ASP A 329 -8.25 16.63 -5.88
CA ASP A 329 -7.32 15.66 -6.44
C ASP A 329 -7.84 15.12 -7.76
N LYS A 330 -6.93 14.92 -8.70
CA LYS A 330 -7.23 14.23 -9.96
C LYS A 330 -6.19 13.16 -10.22
N PHE A 331 -6.70 11.96 -10.50
CA PHE A 331 -5.91 10.78 -10.87
C PHE A 331 -6.29 10.40 -12.29
N ARG A 332 -5.30 10.07 -13.10
CA ARG A 332 -5.47 9.67 -14.49
C ARG A 332 -4.56 8.49 -14.80
N ASP A 333 -5.18 7.41 -15.19
CA ASP A 333 -4.52 6.21 -15.66
C ASP A 333 -4.75 6.11 -17.16
N GLU A 334 -3.68 5.96 -17.92
CA GLU A 334 -3.73 5.98 -19.39
C GLU A 334 -2.82 4.91 -19.97
N ARG A 335 -3.33 4.23 -20.97
CA ARG A 335 -2.56 3.39 -21.86
C ARG A 335 -2.47 4.05 -23.24
N ASP A 336 -1.26 4.18 -23.74
CA ASP A 336 -0.92 4.52 -25.12
C ASP A 336 -0.33 3.26 -25.77
N SER A 337 -1.01 2.70 -26.76
CA SER A 337 -0.66 1.45 -27.44
C SER A 337 -0.32 1.70 -28.91
N SER A 338 0.71 1.02 -29.40
CA SER A 338 1.10 1.12 -30.82
C SER A 338 0.03 0.58 -31.79
N SER A 339 -0.97 -0.18 -31.31
CA SER A 339 -2.02 -0.80 -32.12
C SER A 339 -3.34 -0.90 -31.37
N ASN A 340 -4.44 -0.68 -32.10
CA ASN A 340 -5.81 -0.93 -31.66
C ASN A 340 -6.32 -2.34 -32.04
N ASP A 341 -5.49 -3.14 -32.71
CA ASP A 341 -5.84 -4.50 -33.11
C ASP A 341 -4.86 -5.49 -32.47
N ALA A 342 -5.39 -6.50 -31.81
CA ALA A 342 -4.67 -7.66 -31.35
C ALA A 342 -5.01 -8.87 -32.22
N ASN A 343 -4.02 -9.43 -32.91
CA ASN A 343 -4.18 -10.60 -33.75
C ASN A 343 -3.57 -11.82 -33.08
N VAL A 344 -4.36 -12.86 -32.89
CA VAL A 344 -3.99 -14.14 -32.31
C VAL A 344 -4.06 -15.22 -33.35
N TYR A 345 -2.94 -15.87 -33.66
CA TYR A 345 -2.81 -16.96 -34.60
C TYR A 345 -2.49 -18.25 -33.87
N ILE A 346 -3.34 -19.25 -33.98
CA ILE A 346 -3.17 -20.56 -33.35
C ILE A 346 -3.17 -21.63 -34.44
N GLU A 347 -2.06 -22.37 -34.58
CA GLU A 347 -1.93 -23.51 -35.43
C GLU A 347 -1.81 -24.79 -34.56
N PHE A 348 -2.62 -25.80 -34.84
CA PHE A 348 -2.61 -27.05 -34.09
C PHE A 348 -1.69 -28.13 -34.66
N ASP A 349 -1.31 -28.06 -35.95
CA ASP A 349 -0.46 -29.07 -36.58
C ASP A 349 0.48 -28.45 -37.65
N PRO A 350 1.76 -28.21 -37.34
CA PRO A 350 2.42 -28.33 -36.04
C PRO A 350 1.94 -27.25 -35.06
N SER A 351 1.82 -27.58 -33.76
CA SER A 351 1.31 -26.66 -32.76
C SER A 351 2.22 -25.43 -32.61
N PHE A 352 1.63 -24.28 -32.82
CA PHE A 352 2.32 -23.00 -32.75
C PHE A 352 1.31 -21.88 -32.47
N GLU A 353 1.71 -20.91 -31.65
CA GLU A 353 0.90 -19.76 -31.28
C GLU A 353 1.71 -18.47 -31.48
N TYR A 354 1.05 -17.44 -32.03
CA TYR A 354 1.68 -16.19 -32.35
C TYR A 354 0.70 -15.02 -32.15
N TYR A 355 1.21 -13.93 -31.62
CA TYR A 355 0.45 -12.71 -31.32
C TYR A 355 1.07 -11.50 -32.02
N GLU A 356 0.22 -10.56 -32.45
CA GLU A 356 0.62 -9.33 -33.10
C GLU A 356 -0.24 -8.16 -32.62
N GLY A 357 0.37 -6.97 -32.47
CA GLY A 357 -0.34 -5.76 -32.10
C GLY A 357 -0.59 -5.63 -30.61
N GLY A 358 -1.59 -4.83 -30.26
CA GLY A 358 -1.90 -4.45 -28.89
C GLY A 358 -3.38 -4.21 -28.65
N TYR A 359 -3.73 -3.73 -27.46
CA TYR A 359 -5.12 -3.61 -27.01
C TYR A 359 -5.63 -2.16 -26.97
N GLY A 360 -5.06 -1.29 -27.80
CA GLY A 360 -5.51 0.08 -28.03
C GLY A 360 -5.28 1.06 -26.88
N ASP A 361 -5.65 2.30 -27.19
CA ASP A 361 -5.57 3.41 -26.24
C ASP A 361 -6.80 3.45 -25.36
N SER A 362 -6.59 3.69 -24.08
CA SER A 362 -7.67 3.91 -23.13
C SER A 362 -7.24 4.79 -21.97
N GLN A 363 -8.20 5.49 -21.37
CA GLN A 363 -7.95 6.38 -20.25
C GLN A 363 -9.04 6.23 -19.20
N MET A 364 -8.62 6.19 -17.93
CA MET A 364 -9.49 6.31 -16.78
C MET A 364 -9.11 7.53 -15.96
N THR A 365 -10.11 8.22 -15.44
CA THR A 365 -9.91 9.40 -14.61
C THR A 365 -10.78 9.30 -13.36
N GLN A 366 -10.18 9.62 -12.21
CA GLN A 366 -10.87 9.85 -10.96
C GLN A 366 -10.61 11.28 -10.51
N GLN A 367 -11.65 12.02 -10.14
CA GLN A 367 -11.54 13.37 -9.58
C GLN A 367 -12.22 13.39 -8.23
N ASN A 368 -11.54 13.88 -7.21
CA ASN A 368 -12.04 13.97 -5.85
C ASN A 368 -12.14 15.44 -5.42
N ILE A 369 -13.26 15.82 -4.85
CA ILE A 369 -13.42 17.05 -4.07
C ILE A 369 -13.71 16.63 -2.64
N ASN A 370 -12.86 17.06 -1.71
CA ASN A 370 -12.99 16.77 -0.28
C ASN A 370 -13.22 18.10 0.48
N LEU A 371 -14.20 18.10 1.38
CA LEU A 371 -14.47 19.17 2.33
C LEU A 371 -14.56 18.55 3.71
N MET A 372 -13.76 19.04 4.66
CA MET A 372 -13.73 18.53 6.02
C MET A 372 -13.82 19.71 6.98
N LEU A 373 -14.66 19.58 7.98
CA LEU A 373 -14.83 20.55 9.05
C LEU A 373 -14.61 19.83 10.38
N ALA A 374 -13.86 20.44 11.27
CA ALA A 374 -13.70 19.92 12.63
C ALA A 374 -13.75 21.06 13.64
N TYR A 375 -14.21 20.74 14.84
CA TYR A 375 -14.21 21.63 15.98
C TYR A 375 -13.74 20.86 17.21
N ASP A 376 -12.59 21.23 17.72
CA ASP A 376 -11.96 20.67 18.91
C ASP A 376 -12.19 21.63 20.09
N PHE A 377 -12.97 21.20 21.08
CA PHE A 377 -13.20 22.01 22.28
C PHE A 377 -11.94 22.08 23.13
N ASP A 378 -11.74 23.25 23.78
CA ASP A 378 -10.78 23.36 24.88
C ASP A 378 -11.13 22.35 25.97
N LEU A 379 -10.16 22.06 26.83
CA LEU A 379 -10.37 21.17 27.97
C LEU A 379 -11.54 21.64 28.82
N ILE A 380 -12.56 20.80 29.00
CA ILE A 380 -13.74 21.06 29.82
C ILE A 380 -13.60 20.26 31.14
N GLU A 381 -13.62 20.95 32.28
CA GLU A 381 -13.60 20.34 33.59
C GLU A 381 -15.00 20.28 34.20
N THR A 382 -15.48 19.09 34.56
CA THR A 382 -16.77 18.88 35.24
C THR A 382 -16.57 18.03 36.49
N GLY A 383 -16.25 18.70 37.60
CA GLY A 383 -15.91 18.05 38.88
C GLY A 383 -14.62 17.22 38.75
N PRO A 384 -14.65 15.87 38.94
CA PRO A 384 -13.47 15.03 38.81
C PRO A 384 -13.17 14.61 37.35
N LEU A 385 -14.02 15.03 36.39
CA LEU A 385 -13.91 14.65 35.00
C LEU A 385 -13.26 15.76 34.19
N THR A 386 -12.36 15.40 33.29
CA THR A 386 -11.91 16.25 32.20
C THR A 386 -12.37 15.68 30.85
N HIS A 387 -12.85 16.55 29.98
CA HIS A 387 -13.38 16.19 28.67
C HIS A 387 -12.58 16.90 27.58
N LEU A 388 -12.22 16.16 26.52
CA LEU A 388 -11.67 16.68 25.26
C LEU A 388 -12.58 16.23 24.14
N ILE A 389 -13.54 17.09 23.78
CA ILE A 389 -14.57 16.78 22.81
C ILE A 389 -14.13 17.25 21.43
N SER A 390 -14.30 16.39 20.42
CA SER A 390 -14.05 16.65 19.02
C SER A 390 -15.31 16.35 18.19
N LEU A 391 -15.67 17.27 17.29
CA LEU A 391 -16.77 17.12 16.34
C LEU A 391 -16.22 17.27 14.93
N GLY A 392 -16.78 16.50 13.99
CA GLY A 392 -16.39 16.69 12.60
C GLY A 392 -17.47 16.31 11.60
N ALA A 393 -17.32 16.85 10.40
CA ALA A 393 -18.17 16.58 9.25
C ALA A 393 -17.28 16.49 8.00
N ASP A 394 -17.45 15.42 7.22
CA ASP A 394 -16.72 15.19 5.98
C ASP A 394 -17.71 15.09 4.82
N TYR A 395 -17.33 15.66 3.70
CA TYR A 395 -17.99 15.49 2.41
C TYR A 395 -16.95 15.18 1.36
N ARG A 396 -17.21 14.13 0.55
CA ARG A 396 -16.40 13.81 -0.61
C ARG A 396 -17.30 13.55 -1.81
N ARG A 397 -16.91 14.13 -2.96
CA ARG A 397 -17.44 13.79 -4.27
C ARG A 397 -16.31 13.23 -5.11
N THR A 398 -16.58 12.09 -5.74
CA THR A 398 -15.67 11.41 -6.67
C THR A 398 -16.38 11.26 -8.01
N ASP A 399 -15.79 11.83 -9.06
CA ASP A 399 -16.25 11.66 -10.44
C ASP A 399 -15.29 10.71 -11.16
N PHE A 400 -15.81 9.64 -11.77
CA PHE A 400 -15.07 8.68 -12.58
C PHE A 400 -15.41 8.84 -14.04
N LYS A 401 -14.42 8.69 -14.91
CA LYS A 401 -14.60 8.72 -16.36
C LYS A 401 -13.69 7.69 -17.01
N PHE A 402 -14.25 6.94 -17.97
CA PHE A 402 -13.51 6.09 -18.91
C PHE A 402 -13.64 6.66 -20.32
N ASN A 403 -12.58 6.59 -21.12
CA ASN A 403 -12.56 6.96 -22.52
C ASN A 403 -11.73 5.96 -23.34
N ARG A 404 -12.24 5.57 -24.49
CA ARG A 404 -11.55 4.81 -25.53
C ARG A 404 -11.88 5.47 -26.87
N ASP A 405 -10.84 6.00 -27.54
CA ASP A 405 -11.05 6.81 -28.76
C ASP A 405 -11.34 5.98 -30.00
N HIS A 406 -10.85 4.73 -30.05
CA HIS A 406 -11.00 3.81 -31.17
C HIS A 406 -11.50 2.45 -30.71
N ASP A 407 -12.24 1.75 -31.58
CA ASP A 407 -12.58 0.35 -31.31
C ASP A 407 -11.29 -0.48 -31.22
N VAL A 408 -11.28 -1.45 -30.31
CA VAL A 408 -10.20 -2.43 -30.19
C VAL A 408 -10.73 -3.77 -30.69
N ASN A 409 -10.04 -4.37 -31.66
CA ASN A 409 -10.44 -5.65 -32.21
C ASN A 409 -9.45 -6.74 -31.76
N ILE A 410 -9.97 -7.82 -31.21
CA ILE A 410 -9.22 -9.03 -30.91
C ILE A 410 -9.58 -10.07 -31.91
N ASN A 411 -8.72 -10.25 -32.90
CA ASN A 411 -8.92 -11.16 -34.04
C ASN A 411 -8.23 -12.49 -33.75
N THR A 412 -8.98 -13.57 -33.64
CA THR A 412 -8.42 -14.91 -33.42
C THR A 412 -8.60 -15.74 -34.69
N LEU A 413 -7.49 -16.25 -35.20
CA LEU A 413 -7.48 -17.22 -36.33
C LEU A 413 -6.91 -18.54 -35.83
N ILE A 414 -7.71 -19.59 -35.92
CA ILE A 414 -7.32 -20.96 -35.57
C ILE A 414 -7.21 -21.76 -36.85
N THR A 415 -6.04 -22.39 -37.03
CA THR A 415 -5.75 -23.25 -38.20
C THR A 415 -5.35 -24.66 -37.76
N TRP A 416 -5.54 -25.62 -38.63
CA TRP A 416 -5.12 -27.01 -38.47
C TRP A 416 -4.48 -27.51 -39.78
N GLY A 417 -3.19 -27.84 -39.71
CA GLY A 417 -2.45 -28.24 -40.90
C GLY A 417 -2.39 -27.16 -41.98
N GLY A 418 -2.46 -25.88 -41.57
CA GLY A 418 -2.47 -24.71 -42.44
C GLY A 418 -3.86 -24.34 -43.02
N GLU A 419 -4.92 -25.11 -42.71
CA GLU A 419 -6.27 -24.76 -43.13
C GLU A 419 -7.04 -24.08 -41.98
N GLU A 420 -7.87 -23.07 -42.34
CA GLU A 420 -8.67 -22.32 -41.36
C GLU A 420 -9.74 -23.24 -40.74
N PHE A 421 -9.64 -23.39 -39.38
CA PHE A 421 -10.58 -24.13 -38.57
C PHE A 421 -11.64 -23.22 -37.92
N ASN A 422 -11.23 -22.04 -37.47
CA ASN A 422 -12.09 -21.05 -36.84
C ASN A 422 -11.53 -19.64 -36.99
N ARG A 423 -12.40 -18.66 -37.14
CA ARG A 423 -12.07 -17.24 -37.10
C ARG A 423 -13.10 -16.50 -36.25
N SER A 424 -12.65 -15.72 -35.33
CA SER A 424 -13.51 -14.87 -34.48
C SER A 424 -12.92 -13.47 -34.33
N THR A 425 -13.76 -12.49 -34.17
CA THR A 425 -13.39 -11.14 -33.81
C THR A 425 -14.24 -10.71 -32.62
N GLU A 426 -13.60 -10.32 -31.54
CA GLU A 426 -14.19 -9.64 -30.40
C GLU A 426 -13.89 -8.16 -30.53
N ALA A 427 -14.91 -7.31 -30.47
CA ALA A 427 -14.75 -5.87 -30.56
C ALA A 427 -15.06 -5.21 -29.20
N LEU A 428 -14.12 -4.39 -28.72
CA LEU A 428 -14.34 -3.49 -27.60
C LEU A 428 -14.63 -2.10 -28.15
N ASN A 429 -15.83 -1.58 -27.91
CA ASN A 429 -16.30 -0.37 -28.57
C ASN A 429 -15.60 0.90 -28.10
N ALA A 430 -15.34 1.81 -29.02
CA ALA A 430 -14.98 3.20 -28.70
C ALA A 430 -16.14 3.90 -27.99
N GLY A 431 -15.81 4.85 -27.13
CA GLY A 431 -16.78 5.65 -26.41
C GLY A 431 -16.27 6.21 -25.11
N SER A 432 -17.11 7.00 -24.49
CA SER A 432 -16.84 7.59 -23.18
C SER A 432 -18.02 7.35 -22.26
N VAL A 433 -17.74 6.87 -21.07
CA VAL A 433 -18.72 6.68 -20.00
C VAL A 433 -18.23 7.34 -18.74
N ASP A 434 -19.13 7.86 -17.94
CA ASP A 434 -18.84 8.53 -16.67
C ASP A 434 -19.85 8.17 -15.58
N THR A 435 -19.42 8.29 -14.35
CA THR A 435 -20.27 8.09 -13.17
C THR A 435 -19.73 8.90 -12.02
N ASP A 436 -20.57 9.26 -11.09
CA ASP A 436 -20.20 9.96 -9.88
C ASP A 436 -20.64 9.22 -8.61
N TYR A 437 -20.06 9.65 -7.51
CA TYR A 437 -20.25 9.07 -6.19
C TYR A 437 -20.03 10.15 -5.14
N GLN A 438 -20.89 10.17 -4.13
CA GLN A 438 -20.79 11.12 -3.02
C GLN A 438 -20.86 10.38 -1.70
N ASP A 439 -20.02 10.75 -0.76
CA ASP A 439 -20.08 10.26 0.60
C ASP A 439 -20.08 11.42 1.62
N TYR A 440 -20.80 11.19 2.71
CA TYR A 440 -20.99 12.13 3.80
C TYR A 440 -20.70 11.41 5.11
N ALA A 441 -19.98 12.09 6.01
CA ALA A 441 -19.75 11.56 7.33
C ALA A 441 -19.95 12.64 8.40
N LEU A 442 -20.46 12.21 9.55
CA LEU A 442 -20.51 13.01 10.77
C LEU A 442 -19.89 12.19 11.89
N HIS A 443 -19.09 12.82 12.73
CA HIS A 443 -18.45 12.13 13.84
C HIS A 443 -18.35 13.01 15.07
N VAL A 444 -18.36 12.35 16.23
CA VAL A 444 -18.12 12.95 17.55
C VAL A 444 -17.33 11.98 18.41
N GLU A 445 -16.37 12.50 19.13
CA GLU A 445 -15.55 11.75 20.07
C GLU A 445 -15.31 12.59 21.33
N ASP A 446 -15.32 11.96 22.51
CA ASP A 446 -14.97 12.60 23.76
C ASP A 446 -13.90 11.77 24.49
N GLN A 447 -12.77 12.35 24.76
CA GLN A 447 -11.78 11.74 25.64
C GLN A 447 -12.01 12.22 27.05
N ILE A 448 -12.50 11.31 27.89
CA ILE A 448 -12.87 11.56 29.28
C ILE A 448 -11.77 11.00 30.18
N GLN A 449 -11.22 11.82 31.08
CA GLN A 449 -10.28 11.36 32.09
C GLN A 449 -10.89 11.47 33.48
N ILE A 450 -10.75 10.39 34.26
CA ILE A 450 -11.22 10.26 35.65
C ILE A 450 -10.07 9.66 36.47
N GLY A 451 -9.26 10.49 37.10
CA GLY A 451 -8.07 10.00 37.80
C GLY A 451 -7.15 9.21 36.88
N ASN A 452 -7.01 7.91 37.13
CA ASN A 452 -6.15 7.00 36.36
C ASN A 452 -6.88 6.30 35.19
N LEU A 453 -8.15 6.58 34.98
CA LEU A 453 -8.95 5.98 33.91
C LEU A 453 -9.19 7.00 32.79
N THR A 454 -8.84 6.63 31.58
CA THR A 454 -9.17 7.37 30.36
C THR A 454 -10.19 6.56 29.54
N LEU A 455 -11.26 7.21 29.11
CA LEU A 455 -12.30 6.64 28.25
C LEU A 455 -12.39 7.47 26.97
N ARG A 456 -12.54 6.82 25.84
CA ARG A 456 -12.75 7.47 24.53
C ARG A 456 -13.97 6.86 23.83
N PRO A 457 -15.20 7.25 24.21
CA PRO A 457 -16.38 6.96 23.42
C PRO A 457 -16.46 7.86 22.19
N GLY A 458 -16.84 7.29 21.06
CA GLY A 458 -17.07 8.01 19.83
C GLY A 458 -18.04 7.30 18.92
N ILE A 459 -18.60 8.04 17.98
CA ILE A 459 -19.46 7.53 16.94
C ILE A 459 -19.20 8.25 15.63
N ARG A 460 -19.13 7.49 14.55
CA ARG A 460 -19.10 7.98 13.19
C ARG A 460 -20.29 7.43 12.42
N VAL A 461 -20.92 8.28 11.64
CA VAL A 461 -22.03 7.90 10.75
C VAL A 461 -21.65 8.29 9.34
N ASP A 462 -21.54 7.30 8.46
CA ASP A 462 -21.22 7.47 7.05
C ASP A 462 -22.43 7.11 6.19
N ARG A 463 -22.61 7.82 5.08
CA ARG A 463 -23.60 7.49 4.07
C ARG A 463 -23.04 7.82 2.69
N ASP A 464 -23.18 6.89 1.76
CA ASP A 464 -22.86 7.08 0.35
C ASP A 464 -24.11 6.99 -0.54
N ASP A 465 -24.04 7.49 -1.76
CA ASP A 465 -25.12 7.44 -2.75
C ASP A 465 -24.96 6.28 -3.76
N PHE A 466 -23.97 5.38 -3.55
CA PHE A 466 -23.77 4.20 -4.38
C PHE A 466 -24.47 2.98 -3.81
N LEU A 467 -24.11 2.52 -2.61
CA LEU A 467 -24.81 1.44 -1.92
C LEU A 467 -26.02 1.96 -1.13
N GLU A 468 -26.13 3.28 -0.93
CA GLU A 468 -27.19 3.98 -0.19
C GLU A 468 -27.35 3.53 1.27
N ASN A 469 -26.32 2.85 1.81
CA ASN A 469 -26.31 2.38 3.18
C ASN A 469 -26.02 3.54 4.15
N THR A 470 -26.69 3.54 5.31
CA THR A 470 -26.31 4.38 6.44
C THR A 470 -25.51 3.53 7.42
N ASN A 471 -24.24 3.82 7.53
CA ASN A 471 -23.25 3.04 8.26
C ASN A 471 -22.97 3.70 9.61
N VAL A 472 -23.34 3.06 10.72
CA VAL A 472 -23.12 3.58 12.07
C VAL A 472 -21.96 2.82 12.70
N ALA A 473 -20.86 3.52 12.98
CA ALA A 473 -19.59 3.00 13.48
C ALA A 473 -19.34 3.50 14.93
N PRO A 474 -19.87 2.83 15.96
CA PRO A 474 -19.51 3.12 17.33
C PRO A 474 -18.06 2.70 17.60
N ARG A 475 -17.33 3.50 18.36
CA ARG A 475 -15.97 3.23 18.81
C ARG A 475 -15.87 3.55 20.30
N PHE A 476 -15.26 2.65 21.03
CA PHE A 476 -15.03 2.82 22.45
C PHE A 476 -13.66 2.25 22.81
N VAL A 477 -12.86 3.05 23.48
CA VAL A 477 -11.58 2.62 24.00
C VAL A 477 -11.48 3.09 25.46
N SER A 478 -10.89 2.27 26.31
CA SER A 478 -10.56 2.62 27.68
C SER A 478 -9.11 2.28 27.98
N SER A 479 -8.44 3.11 28.77
CA SER A 479 -7.11 2.86 29.32
C SER A 479 -7.14 3.12 30.81
N LEU A 480 -6.61 2.19 31.60
CA LEU A 480 -6.51 2.27 33.06
C LEU A 480 -5.06 2.13 33.48
N GLN A 481 -4.52 3.16 34.12
CA GLN A 481 -3.24 3.08 34.81
C GLN A 481 -3.44 2.32 36.14
N VAL A 482 -3.14 1.01 36.12
CA VAL A 482 -3.34 0.10 37.27
C VAL A 482 -2.26 0.31 38.34
N MET A 483 -1.04 0.59 37.88
CA MET A 483 0.12 0.93 38.70
C MET A 483 0.87 2.09 38.01
N ARG A 484 1.80 2.71 38.71
CA ARG A 484 2.56 3.86 38.19
C ARG A 484 3.14 3.63 36.79
N ASP A 485 3.60 2.40 36.53
CA ASP A 485 4.31 2.04 35.30
C ASP A 485 3.55 0.97 34.49
N THR A 486 2.25 0.76 34.77
CA THR A 486 1.42 -0.28 34.12
C THR A 486 0.11 0.29 33.63
N ASN A 487 -0.12 0.25 32.33
CA ASN A 487 -1.38 0.62 31.69
C ASN A 487 -2.03 -0.62 31.05
N VAL A 488 -3.35 -0.76 31.22
CA VAL A 488 -4.17 -1.80 30.59
C VAL A 488 -5.24 -1.11 29.75
N SER A 489 -5.40 -1.53 28.51
CA SER A 489 -6.40 -0.97 27.60
C SER A 489 -7.40 -2.03 27.11
N PHE A 490 -8.60 -1.56 26.79
CA PHE A 490 -9.68 -2.36 26.21
C PHE A 490 -10.39 -1.52 25.17
N GLY A 491 -10.74 -2.12 24.00
CA GLY A 491 -11.45 -1.44 22.92
C GLY A 491 -12.55 -2.29 22.30
N LEU A 492 -13.62 -1.61 21.87
CA LEU A 492 -14.73 -2.17 21.08
C LEU A 492 -15.02 -1.19 19.93
N ASN A 493 -14.79 -1.61 18.70
CA ASN A 493 -14.88 -0.71 17.57
C ASN A 493 -15.60 -1.37 16.40
N ARG A 494 -16.24 -0.53 15.56
CA ARG A 494 -16.72 -0.92 14.24
C ARG A 494 -16.15 0.00 13.19
N TYR A 495 -15.66 -0.58 12.08
CA TYR A 495 -15.14 0.13 10.93
C TYR A 495 -15.89 -0.29 9.69
N TYR A 496 -16.34 0.66 8.89
CA TYR A 496 -16.91 0.40 7.57
C TYR A 496 -15.87 0.65 6.50
N GLY A 497 -15.78 -0.29 5.57
CA GLY A 497 -14.88 -0.23 4.43
C GLY A 497 -15.33 0.79 3.39
N ARG A 498 -14.54 0.90 2.34
CA ARG A 498 -14.85 1.73 1.19
C ARG A 498 -15.95 1.07 0.37
N SER A 499 -16.85 1.88 -0.17
CA SER A 499 -17.74 1.41 -1.22
C SER A 499 -16.93 1.29 -2.51
N PHE A 500 -17.14 0.23 -3.25
CA PHE A 500 -16.44 -0.04 -4.50
C PHE A 500 -17.13 0.72 -5.67
N ALA A 501 -17.10 2.05 -5.61
CA ALA A 501 -17.76 2.89 -6.61
C ALA A 501 -17.22 2.66 -8.04
N MET A 502 -15.97 2.19 -8.18
CA MET A 502 -15.44 1.77 -9.48
C MET A 502 -16.27 0.66 -10.15
N MET A 503 -16.96 -0.18 -9.38
CA MET A 503 -17.86 -1.19 -9.96
C MET A 503 -18.96 -0.57 -10.81
N LYS A 504 -19.44 0.63 -10.44
CA LYS A 504 -20.44 1.39 -11.21
C LYS A 504 -19.86 1.77 -12.58
N LEU A 505 -18.64 2.32 -12.60
CA LEU A 505 -17.96 2.64 -13.86
C LEU A 505 -17.69 1.37 -14.70
N THR A 506 -17.30 0.28 -14.06
CA THR A 506 -17.08 -1.00 -14.76
C THR A 506 -18.35 -1.52 -15.41
N GLY A 507 -19.50 -1.38 -14.76
CA GLY A 507 -20.81 -1.70 -15.34
C GLY A 507 -21.13 -0.89 -16.58
N GLU A 508 -20.83 0.41 -16.58
CA GLU A 508 -21.01 1.29 -17.74
C GLU A 508 -20.06 0.93 -18.90
N ILE A 509 -18.79 0.59 -18.60
CA ILE A 509 -17.83 0.12 -19.63
C ILE A 509 -18.30 -1.20 -20.25
N GLN A 510 -18.83 -2.10 -19.44
CA GLN A 510 -19.36 -3.37 -19.93
C GLN A 510 -20.58 -3.17 -20.81
N ALA A 511 -21.48 -2.25 -20.44
CA ALA A 511 -22.63 -1.87 -21.27
C ALA A 511 -22.17 -1.24 -22.61
N LEU A 512 -21.13 -0.40 -22.59
CA LEU A 512 -20.51 0.16 -23.80
C LEU A 512 -20.04 -0.96 -24.76
N ASN A 513 -19.41 -1.99 -24.23
CA ASN A 513 -18.93 -3.13 -25.00
C ASN A 513 -20.02 -4.17 -25.32
N LYS A 514 -21.26 -3.97 -24.85
CA LYS A 514 -22.39 -4.91 -25.00
C LYS A 514 -22.10 -6.29 -24.41
N ASP A 515 -21.24 -6.36 -23.41
CA ASP A 515 -20.94 -7.60 -22.72
C ASP A 515 -22.01 -7.91 -21.67
N THR A 516 -22.54 -9.12 -21.69
CA THR A 516 -23.60 -9.59 -20.77
C THR A 516 -23.09 -10.68 -19.81
N SER A 517 -21.80 -10.89 -19.74
CA SER A 517 -21.19 -11.95 -18.90
C SER A 517 -21.29 -11.65 -17.40
N ARG A 518 -21.57 -10.39 -17.01
CA ARG A 518 -21.69 -9.96 -15.62
C ARG A 518 -22.98 -9.16 -15.39
N ASP A 519 -23.57 -9.37 -14.22
CA ASP A 519 -24.75 -8.64 -13.75
C ASP A 519 -24.39 -7.64 -12.66
N TYR A 520 -24.34 -6.36 -13.03
CA TYR A 520 -24.07 -5.26 -12.11
C TYR A 520 -25.34 -4.72 -11.43
N SER A 521 -26.54 -5.16 -11.81
CA SER A 521 -27.79 -4.73 -11.19
C SER A 521 -27.90 -5.15 -9.73
N SER A 522 -27.21 -6.23 -9.34
CA SER A 522 -27.17 -6.74 -7.96
C SER A 522 -26.43 -5.84 -6.99
N LEU A 523 -25.60 -4.89 -7.47
CA LEU A 523 -24.83 -3.99 -6.61
C LEU A 523 -25.71 -3.11 -5.70
N ASN A 524 -26.90 -2.70 -6.17
CA ASN A 524 -27.81 -1.83 -5.42
C ASN A 524 -28.38 -2.43 -4.13
N ASN A 525 -28.20 -3.74 -3.92
CA ASN A 525 -28.74 -4.45 -2.75
C ASN A 525 -27.63 -4.93 -1.77
N LEU A 526 -26.38 -4.54 -2.03
CA LEU A 526 -25.26 -4.98 -1.20
C LEU A 526 -25.13 -4.13 0.06
N LYS A 527 -24.65 -4.77 1.11
CA LYS A 527 -24.25 -4.08 2.35
C LYS A 527 -22.81 -3.63 2.25
N THR A 528 -22.51 -2.51 2.90
CA THR A 528 -21.13 -2.04 3.02
C THR A 528 -20.31 -3.02 3.85
N PRO A 529 -19.14 -3.47 3.35
CA PRO A 529 -18.20 -4.29 4.12
C PRO A 529 -17.84 -3.61 5.44
N HIS A 530 -17.77 -4.38 6.52
CA HIS A 530 -17.37 -3.84 7.81
C HIS A 530 -16.56 -4.84 8.66
N ALA A 531 -15.85 -4.31 9.64
CA ALA A 531 -15.13 -5.09 10.63
C ALA A 531 -15.58 -4.69 12.04
N ASP A 532 -15.92 -5.69 12.86
CA ASP A 532 -16.11 -5.54 14.30
C ASP A 532 -14.80 -5.91 15.01
N GLU A 533 -14.28 -5.03 15.85
CA GLU A 533 -13.00 -5.18 16.53
C GLU A 533 -13.17 -5.23 18.04
N VAL A 534 -12.42 -6.13 18.67
CA VAL A 534 -12.20 -6.19 20.12
C VAL A 534 -10.69 -6.15 20.36
N THR A 535 -10.25 -5.30 21.28
CA THR A 535 -8.82 -5.17 21.62
C THR A 535 -8.57 -5.27 23.11
N PHE A 536 -7.40 -5.84 23.45
CA PHE A 536 -6.82 -5.79 24.79
C PHE A 536 -5.35 -5.40 24.69
N GLY A 537 -4.91 -4.46 25.51
CA GLY A 537 -3.54 -3.99 25.52
C GLY A 537 -2.97 -3.96 26.93
N LEU A 538 -1.67 -4.19 27.05
CA LEU A 538 -0.87 -4.03 28.26
C LEU A 538 0.40 -3.29 27.89
N ILE A 539 0.71 -2.22 28.62
CA ILE A 539 1.99 -1.50 28.55
C ILE A 539 2.60 -1.51 29.93
N GLN A 540 3.85 -1.94 30.00
CA GLN A 540 4.63 -1.99 31.24
C GLN A 540 5.96 -1.29 31.02
N ASN A 541 6.23 -0.24 31.80
CA ASN A 541 7.53 0.37 31.87
C ASN A 541 8.37 -0.33 32.96
N VAL A 542 9.59 -0.73 32.62
CA VAL A 542 10.54 -1.37 33.52
C VAL A 542 11.90 -0.70 33.33
N ASP A 543 12.29 0.18 34.27
CA ASP A 543 13.50 1.00 34.17
C ASP A 543 13.61 1.71 32.80
N ASN A 544 14.56 1.31 31.98
CA ASN A 544 14.80 1.87 30.64
C ASN A 544 14.06 1.12 29.52
N LEU A 545 13.11 0.24 29.81
CA LEU A 545 12.37 -0.55 28.81
C LEU A 545 10.89 -0.25 28.85
N VAL A 546 10.28 -0.14 27.67
CA VAL A 546 8.83 -0.23 27.47
C VAL A 546 8.53 -1.61 26.89
N LEU A 547 7.69 -2.36 27.58
CA LEU A 547 7.16 -3.63 27.13
C LEU A 547 5.69 -3.45 26.79
N SER A 548 5.23 -3.94 25.65
CA SER A 548 3.82 -3.95 25.29
C SER A 548 3.36 -5.30 24.78
N ALA A 549 2.12 -5.64 25.10
CA ALA A 549 1.43 -6.80 24.57
C ALA A 549 0.02 -6.38 24.12
N ASN A 550 -0.36 -6.72 22.90
CA ASN A 550 -1.64 -6.37 22.33
C ASN A 550 -2.31 -7.61 21.72
N TYR A 551 -3.61 -7.72 21.92
CA TYR A 551 -4.48 -8.66 21.26
C TYR A 551 -5.55 -7.88 20.50
N VAL A 552 -5.73 -8.22 19.23
CA VAL A 552 -6.75 -7.67 18.35
C VAL A 552 -7.53 -8.83 17.75
N SER A 553 -8.85 -8.85 17.93
CA SER A 553 -9.75 -9.76 17.25
C SER A 553 -10.66 -8.97 16.34
N ARG A 554 -10.68 -9.32 15.05
CA ARG A 554 -11.55 -8.71 14.05
C ARG A 554 -12.45 -9.75 13.39
N ASN A 555 -13.74 -9.42 13.31
CA ASN A 555 -14.69 -10.16 12.51
C ASN A 555 -15.06 -9.33 11.28
N TYR A 556 -14.57 -9.74 10.11
CA TYR A 556 -14.84 -9.10 8.82
C TYR A 556 -16.13 -9.64 8.24
N LYS A 557 -17.05 -8.76 7.87
CA LYS A 557 -18.41 -9.07 7.44
C LYS A 557 -18.77 -8.39 6.14
N ASP A 558 -19.74 -8.99 5.45
CA ASP A 558 -20.37 -8.44 4.27
C ASP A 558 -19.37 -8.07 3.14
N ARG A 559 -18.26 -8.81 2.97
CA ARG A 559 -17.34 -8.60 1.83
C ARG A 559 -18.09 -8.76 0.53
N ILE A 560 -17.79 -7.92 -0.45
CA ILE A 560 -18.37 -8.01 -1.77
C ILE A 560 -17.50 -8.90 -2.64
N ARG A 561 -18.09 -9.94 -3.23
CA ARG A 561 -17.42 -10.90 -4.11
C ARG A 561 -18.25 -11.20 -5.33
N ALA A 562 -17.54 -11.48 -6.43
CA ALA A 562 -18.15 -12.03 -7.63
C ALA A 562 -18.55 -13.50 -7.39
N LYS A 563 -19.75 -13.88 -7.78
CA LYS A 563 -20.28 -15.26 -7.70
C LYS A 563 -20.86 -15.65 -9.05
N GLU A 564 -20.44 -16.80 -9.55
CA GLU A 564 -21.02 -17.38 -10.75
C GLU A 564 -22.43 -17.90 -10.45
N LEU A 565 -23.39 -17.45 -11.21
CA LEU A 565 -24.79 -17.93 -11.18
C LEU A 565 -25.05 -18.73 -12.47
N SER A 566 -25.35 -20.01 -12.32
CA SER A 566 -25.74 -20.85 -13.46
C SER A 566 -27.22 -20.63 -13.78
N ALA A 567 -27.52 -20.02 -14.91
CA ALA A 567 -28.87 -19.91 -15.46
C ALA A 567 -28.96 -20.75 -16.75
N GLY A 568 -29.16 -22.05 -16.63
CA GLY A 568 -29.16 -22.97 -17.75
C GLY A 568 -27.77 -23.18 -18.37
N SER A 569 -27.60 -22.94 -19.67
CA SER A 569 -26.28 -23.03 -20.35
C SER A 569 -25.47 -21.75 -20.30
N ALA A 570 -26.05 -20.63 -19.82
CA ALA A 570 -25.36 -19.36 -19.67
C ALA A 570 -24.82 -19.20 -18.25
N LYS A 571 -23.56 -18.82 -18.15
CA LYS A 571 -22.90 -18.47 -16.89
C LYS A 571 -22.88 -16.95 -16.77
N VAL A 572 -23.49 -16.42 -15.72
CA VAL A 572 -23.48 -14.98 -15.42
C VAL A 572 -22.83 -14.78 -14.08
N VAL A 573 -21.90 -13.85 -13.99
CA VAL A 573 -21.27 -13.45 -12.74
C VAL A 573 -22.08 -12.33 -12.09
N SER A 574 -22.49 -12.52 -10.86
CA SER A 574 -23.19 -11.51 -10.05
C SER A 574 -22.39 -11.19 -8.78
N TYR A 575 -22.70 -10.08 -8.13
CA TYR A 575 -22.02 -9.66 -6.90
C TYR A 575 -22.88 -9.95 -5.67
N VAL A 576 -22.24 -10.46 -4.63
CA VAL A 576 -22.91 -10.86 -3.38
C VAL A 576 -22.08 -10.47 -2.16
N ASN A 577 -22.73 -10.25 -1.01
CA ASN A 577 -22.03 -10.22 0.27
C ASN A 577 -21.70 -11.66 0.69
N THR A 578 -20.46 -11.92 1.07
CA THR A 578 -19.98 -13.24 1.49
C THR A 578 -20.07 -13.42 3.00
N GLU A 579 -19.91 -14.67 3.46
CA GLU A 579 -19.81 -15.01 4.88
C GLU A 579 -18.65 -14.27 5.57
N SER A 580 -18.78 -14.11 6.89
CA SER A 580 -17.78 -13.50 7.74
C SER A 580 -16.56 -14.41 7.95
N TYR A 581 -15.41 -13.80 8.20
CA TYR A 581 -14.22 -14.48 8.69
C TYR A 581 -13.61 -13.71 9.87
N ASN A 582 -12.85 -14.42 10.71
CA ASN A 582 -12.19 -13.85 11.87
C ASN A 582 -10.68 -13.79 11.67
N VAL A 583 -10.08 -12.74 12.21
CA VAL A 583 -8.64 -12.60 12.30
C VAL A 583 -8.27 -12.22 13.73
N ASP A 584 -7.40 -13.02 14.34
CA ASP A 584 -6.83 -12.78 15.66
C ASP A 584 -5.35 -12.42 15.52
N VAL A 585 -4.95 -11.28 16.04
CA VAL A 585 -3.56 -10.80 16.02
C VAL A 585 -3.03 -10.65 17.43
N TYR A 586 -1.93 -11.30 17.72
CA TYR A 586 -1.19 -11.22 18.99
C TYR A 586 0.12 -10.51 18.72
N THR A 587 0.40 -9.44 19.43
CA THR A 587 1.60 -8.62 19.22
C THR A 587 2.31 -8.42 20.55
N ILE A 588 3.62 -8.62 20.59
CA ILE A 588 4.49 -8.24 21.71
C ILE A 588 5.59 -7.34 21.19
N GLN A 589 5.92 -6.30 21.97
CA GLN A 589 7.00 -5.40 21.63
C GLN A 589 7.82 -5.05 22.87
N ALA A 590 9.09 -4.77 22.65
CA ALA A 590 10.00 -4.25 23.68
C ALA A 590 10.92 -3.22 23.03
N ARG A 591 11.10 -2.07 23.67
CA ARG A 591 12.07 -1.04 23.24
C ARG A 591 12.69 -0.35 24.43
N ASN A 592 13.93 0.14 24.27
CA ASN A 592 14.49 1.02 25.28
C ASN A 592 13.93 2.45 25.14
N ILE A 593 13.72 3.12 26.28
CA ILE A 593 13.24 4.50 26.36
C ILE A 593 14.35 5.46 25.95
N LYS A 594 15.54 5.26 26.56
CA LYS A 594 16.74 6.05 26.26
C LYS A 594 17.80 5.13 25.69
N PRO A 595 18.61 5.62 24.76
CA PRO A 595 19.71 4.82 24.23
C PRO A 595 20.63 4.30 25.36
N TRP A 596 21.09 3.07 25.21
CA TRP A 596 22.14 2.51 26.04
C TRP A 596 23.47 3.17 25.66
N VAL A 597 24.18 3.72 26.63
CA VAL A 597 25.48 4.38 26.41
C VAL A 597 26.61 3.38 26.72
N LEU A 598 27.39 3.02 25.70
CA LEU A 598 28.54 2.14 25.80
C LEU A 598 29.78 2.84 25.24
N GLY A 599 30.53 3.51 26.14
CA GLY A 599 31.64 4.37 25.71
C GLY A 599 31.17 5.51 24.80
N PRO A 600 31.74 5.69 23.60
CA PRO A 600 31.34 6.75 22.67
C PRO A 600 30.06 6.39 21.85
N THR A 601 29.46 5.20 22.07
CA THR A 601 28.35 4.69 21.26
C THR A 601 27.03 4.75 22.01
N TYR A 602 25.96 5.08 21.28
CA TYR A 602 24.58 5.13 21.74
C TYR A 602 23.77 4.07 20.99
N TRP A 603 23.07 3.20 21.72
CA TRP A 603 22.38 2.05 21.17
C TRP A 603 20.87 2.11 21.41
N THR A 604 20.09 2.02 20.35
CA THR A 604 18.65 1.85 20.42
C THR A 604 18.31 0.42 20.00
N THR A 605 17.47 -0.24 20.79
CA THR A 605 17.05 -1.63 20.54
C THR A 605 15.54 -1.73 20.47
N THR A 606 15.04 -2.47 19.49
CA THR A 606 13.64 -2.78 19.33
C THR A 606 13.45 -4.28 19.08
N LEU A 607 12.42 -4.83 19.68
CA LEU A 607 11.94 -6.18 19.43
C LEU A 607 10.43 -6.06 19.19
N ALA A 608 9.93 -6.64 18.10
CA ALA A 608 8.51 -6.81 17.88
C ALA A 608 8.26 -8.22 17.34
N ALA A 609 7.23 -8.87 17.83
CA ALA A 609 6.80 -10.15 17.31
C ALA A 609 5.28 -10.17 17.23
N ASP A 610 4.75 -10.67 16.16
CA ASP A 610 3.33 -10.83 15.97
C ASP A 610 2.97 -12.21 15.43
N LEU A 611 1.78 -12.66 15.78
CA LEU A 611 1.15 -13.87 15.29
C LEU A 611 -0.26 -13.52 14.80
N THR A 612 -0.52 -13.76 13.53
CA THR A 612 -1.84 -13.55 12.90
C THR A 612 -2.47 -14.91 12.62
N LYS A 613 -3.68 -15.12 13.12
CA LYS A 613 -4.49 -16.31 12.82
C LYS A 613 -5.75 -15.90 12.09
N THR A 614 -6.05 -16.55 10.99
CA THR A 614 -7.28 -16.29 10.24
C THR A 614 -8.01 -17.60 9.96
N ASP A 615 -9.33 -17.53 9.92
CA ASP A 615 -10.19 -18.58 9.39
C ASP A 615 -10.67 -18.27 7.96
N GLU A 616 -10.06 -17.25 7.34
CA GLU A 616 -10.33 -16.90 5.95
C GLU A 616 -9.94 -18.03 5.01
N SER A 617 -10.81 -18.23 4.03
CA SER A 617 -10.58 -19.14 2.91
C SER A 617 -9.66 -18.46 1.88
N ALA A 618 -8.43 -18.94 1.73
CA ALA A 618 -7.44 -18.35 0.82
C ALA A 618 -7.60 -18.78 -0.65
N LEU A 619 -8.43 -19.76 -0.94
CA LEU A 619 -8.69 -20.25 -2.29
C LEU A 619 -9.77 -19.38 -2.96
N GLY A 620 -9.41 -18.18 -3.23
CA GLY A 620 -9.86 -17.33 -4.33
C GLY A 620 -11.34 -17.27 -4.70
N ASN A 621 -11.63 -16.22 -5.35
CA ASN A 621 -12.90 -15.83 -5.93
C ASN A 621 -13.44 -16.90 -6.90
N GLY A 622 -14.71 -17.21 -6.78
CA GLY A 622 -15.44 -17.99 -7.79
C GLY A 622 -15.59 -19.49 -7.51
N TYR A 623 -15.00 -20.01 -6.45
CA TYR A 623 -15.15 -21.41 -6.08
C TYR A 623 -16.13 -21.59 -4.90
N ASN A 624 -16.81 -22.73 -4.89
CA ASN A 624 -17.68 -23.09 -3.77
C ASN A 624 -16.85 -23.78 -2.67
N ASP A 625 -16.90 -23.28 -1.46
CA ASP A 625 -16.19 -23.84 -0.28
C ASP A 625 -16.53 -25.31 0.00
N ASN A 626 -17.68 -25.76 -0.49
CA ASN A 626 -18.16 -27.16 -0.32
C ASN A 626 -17.74 -28.09 -1.46
N ASP A 627 -17.07 -27.58 -2.51
CA ASP A 627 -16.59 -28.42 -3.59
C ASP A 627 -15.55 -29.42 -3.06
N LEU A 628 -15.68 -30.66 -3.52
CA LEU A 628 -14.74 -31.71 -3.17
C LEU A 628 -13.46 -31.58 -4.00
N ILE A 629 -12.33 -31.67 -3.33
CA ILE A 629 -10.99 -31.69 -3.93
C ILE A 629 -10.14 -32.79 -3.27
N TYR A 630 -9.13 -33.24 -3.95
CA TYR A 630 -8.05 -34.04 -3.34
C TYR A 630 -6.93 -33.09 -2.90
N LEU A 631 -6.57 -33.13 -1.61
CA LEU A 631 -5.35 -32.53 -1.09
C LEU A 631 -4.41 -33.65 -0.61
N ASP A 632 -3.22 -33.72 -1.20
CA ASP A 632 -2.22 -34.78 -0.89
C ASP A 632 -2.82 -36.18 -0.95
N GLY A 633 -3.69 -36.43 -1.95
CA GLY A 633 -4.36 -37.72 -2.16
C GLY A 633 -5.53 -38.01 -1.21
N LYS A 634 -5.94 -37.04 -0.36
CA LYS A 634 -7.11 -37.17 0.53
C LYS A 634 -8.26 -36.34 0.02
N LEU A 635 -9.44 -36.95 -0.13
CA LEU A 635 -10.67 -36.27 -0.51
C LEU A 635 -11.20 -35.46 0.68
N MET A 636 -11.44 -34.19 0.46
CA MET A 636 -12.02 -33.27 1.45
C MET A 636 -12.72 -32.10 0.76
N THR A 637 -13.42 -31.27 1.53
CA THR A 637 -13.97 -30.02 0.98
C THR A 637 -12.85 -29.00 0.77
N ARG A 638 -13.05 -28.08 -0.16
CA ARG A 638 -12.12 -26.97 -0.43
C ARG A 638 -11.87 -26.14 0.84
N LYS A 639 -12.90 -25.89 1.64
CA LYS A 639 -12.80 -25.22 2.95
C LYS A 639 -11.93 -25.97 3.97
N GLU A 640 -12.03 -27.29 4.02
CA GLU A 640 -11.19 -28.11 4.91
C GLU A 640 -9.73 -28.09 4.47
N ALA A 641 -9.48 -28.20 3.17
CA ALA A 641 -8.15 -28.12 2.59
C ALA A 641 -7.47 -26.78 2.91
N GLN A 642 -8.20 -25.68 2.78
CA GLN A 642 -7.72 -24.35 3.08
C GLN A 642 -7.32 -24.18 4.55
N ARG A 643 -8.14 -24.69 5.47
CA ARG A 643 -7.82 -24.67 6.90
C ARG A 643 -6.57 -25.49 7.26
N GLN A 644 -6.33 -26.59 6.55
CA GLN A 644 -5.14 -27.41 6.78
C GLN A 644 -3.85 -26.74 6.31
N VAL A 645 -3.93 -26.03 5.20
CA VAL A 645 -2.75 -25.40 4.59
C VAL A 645 -2.47 -24.05 5.20
N ASN A 646 -3.49 -23.34 5.71
CA ASN A 646 -3.41 -21.99 6.29
C ASN A 646 -2.57 -21.02 5.44
N SER A 647 -3.00 -20.84 4.18
CA SER A 647 -2.23 -20.11 3.15
C SER A 647 -2.32 -18.57 3.28
N SER A 648 -2.63 -18.03 4.46
CA SER A 648 -2.75 -16.58 4.70
C SER A 648 -1.42 -15.79 4.65
N GLY A 649 -0.38 -16.40 4.12
CA GLY A 649 0.95 -15.80 4.05
C GLY A 649 1.79 -16.08 5.31
N GLU A 650 2.54 -15.08 5.76
CA GLU A 650 3.40 -15.18 6.93
C GLU A 650 2.56 -15.08 8.22
N GLU A 651 2.28 -16.22 8.88
CA GLU A 651 1.48 -16.22 10.13
C GLU A 651 2.13 -15.40 11.24
N TRP A 652 3.46 -15.45 11.36
CA TRP A 652 4.20 -14.70 12.37
C TRP A 652 5.47 -14.11 11.80
N ILE A 653 5.87 -12.96 12.35
CA ILE A 653 7.14 -12.31 12.04
C ILE A 653 7.74 -11.81 13.35
N ILE A 654 9.04 -12.10 13.56
CA ILE A 654 9.84 -11.50 14.61
C ILE A 654 10.71 -10.43 13.96
N ARG A 655 10.69 -9.22 14.51
CA ARG A 655 11.46 -8.06 14.06
C ARG A 655 12.41 -7.61 15.15
N LEU A 656 13.68 -7.51 14.82
CA LEU A 656 14.73 -7.06 15.72
C LEU A 656 15.37 -5.82 15.10
N GLY A 657 15.41 -4.72 15.83
CA GLY A 657 16.14 -3.51 15.49
C GLY A 657 17.30 -3.29 16.44
N LEU A 658 18.47 -2.96 15.90
CA LEU A 658 19.66 -2.60 16.66
C LEU A 658 20.35 -1.46 15.95
N ASP A 659 20.17 -0.25 16.48
CA ASP A 659 20.67 0.97 15.88
C ASP A 659 21.76 1.56 16.76
N MET A 660 22.88 1.94 16.18
CA MET A 660 24.04 2.52 16.85
C MET A 660 24.35 3.89 16.27
N ALA A 661 24.52 4.87 17.15
CA ALA A 661 25.07 6.16 16.79
C ALA A 661 26.42 6.39 17.48
N VAL A 662 27.37 7.00 16.74
CA VAL A 662 28.66 7.46 17.24
C VAL A 662 28.78 8.95 16.90
N PRO A 663 28.17 9.83 17.74
CA PRO A 663 28.09 11.27 17.45
C PRO A 663 29.43 11.94 17.20
N GLU A 664 30.47 11.55 17.94
CA GLU A 664 31.83 12.09 17.79
C GLU A 664 32.39 11.90 16.37
N TYR A 665 32.01 10.82 15.69
CA TYR A 665 32.43 10.50 14.33
C TYR A 665 31.35 10.73 13.28
N ASN A 666 30.17 11.22 13.67
CA ASN A 666 29.02 11.43 12.79
C ASN A 666 28.63 10.16 12.00
N VAL A 667 28.68 9.02 12.68
CA VAL A 667 28.35 7.70 12.11
C VAL A 667 27.06 7.17 12.73
N VAL A 668 26.16 6.67 11.90
CA VAL A 668 24.97 5.93 12.28
C VAL A 668 25.00 4.57 11.58
N TRP A 669 24.74 3.50 12.35
CA TRP A 669 24.66 2.14 11.85
C TRP A 669 23.35 1.51 12.31
N VAL A 670 22.49 1.17 11.37
CA VAL A 670 21.15 0.64 11.58
C VAL A 670 21.09 -0.81 11.12
N ASN A 671 20.48 -1.68 11.92
CA ASN A 671 20.30 -3.08 11.62
C ASN A 671 18.86 -3.48 11.90
N LYS A 672 18.23 -4.13 10.94
CA LYS A 672 16.87 -4.68 11.04
C LYS A 672 16.91 -6.16 10.62
N VAL A 673 16.45 -7.03 11.50
CA VAL A 673 16.37 -8.46 11.23
C VAL A 673 14.92 -8.92 11.32
N TYR A 674 14.48 -9.61 10.29
CA TYR A 674 13.13 -10.14 10.15
C TYR A 674 13.21 -11.66 10.06
N ILE A 675 12.64 -12.36 11.04
CA ILE A 675 12.48 -13.81 11.01
C ILE A 675 11.01 -14.08 10.73
N LYS A 676 10.72 -14.70 9.59
CA LYS A 676 9.38 -14.85 9.04
C LYS A 676 8.95 -16.29 9.06
N ALA A 677 7.66 -16.53 9.36
CA ALA A 677 7.02 -17.83 9.33
C ALA A 677 7.19 -18.53 7.98
N PRO A 678 7.13 -19.88 7.97
CA PRO A 678 6.97 -20.63 6.75
C PRO A 678 5.76 -20.17 5.96
N VAL A 679 5.88 -20.04 4.63
CA VAL A 679 4.72 -19.89 3.76
C VAL A 679 4.28 -21.26 3.29
N LYS A 680 3.02 -21.54 3.53
CA LYS A 680 2.35 -22.76 3.11
C LYS A 680 1.33 -22.42 2.04
N GLY A 681 1.06 -23.35 1.16
CA GLY A 681 0.08 -23.16 0.10
C GLY A 681 -0.30 -24.48 -0.54
N THR A 682 -1.13 -24.39 -1.57
CA THR A 682 -1.51 -25.54 -2.39
C THR A 682 -1.16 -25.26 -3.84
N GLU A 683 -0.71 -26.29 -4.54
CA GLU A 683 -0.46 -26.29 -5.97
C GLU A 683 -1.50 -27.17 -6.65
N TYR A 684 -2.06 -26.66 -7.74
CA TYR A 684 -2.98 -27.42 -8.60
C TYR A 684 -2.20 -28.44 -9.42
N SER A 685 -2.67 -29.70 -9.40
CA SER A 685 -2.18 -30.73 -10.29
C SER A 685 -2.98 -30.75 -11.59
N LEU A 686 -2.28 -30.92 -12.71
CA LEU A 686 -2.96 -31.18 -13.99
C LEU A 686 -3.65 -32.54 -14.03
N ASP A 687 -3.31 -33.45 -13.09
CA ASP A 687 -3.99 -34.73 -12.93
C ASP A 687 -5.34 -34.51 -12.23
N SER A 688 -6.35 -35.18 -12.65
CA SER A 688 -7.65 -35.26 -12.00
C SER A 688 -8.03 -36.69 -11.74
N ALA A 689 -8.55 -36.98 -10.55
CA ALA A 689 -9.10 -38.30 -10.23
C ALA A 689 -10.63 -38.22 -10.27
N GLU A 690 -11.27 -39.01 -11.13
CA GLU A 690 -12.72 -39.07 -11.26
C GLU A 690 -13.38 -37.69 -11.58
N GLY A 691 -12.65 -36.79 -12.25
CA GLY A 691 -13.12 -35.43 -12.56
C GLY A 691 -13.05 -34.47 -11.37
N ILE A 692 -12.42 -34.88 -10.25
CA ILE A 692 -12.20 -34.03 -9.08
C ILE A 692 -10.78 -33.44 -9.16
N GLU A 693 -10.66 -32.15 -8.90
CA GLU A 693 -9.38 -31.44 -8.91
C GLU A 693 -8.45 -31.96 -7.80
N MET A 694 -7.17 -32.06 -8.14
CA MET A 694 -6.11 -32.49 -7.20
C MET A 694 -5.18 -31.33 -6.89
N TYR A 695 -4.80 -31.25 -5.61
CA TYR A 695 -3.87 -30.25 -5.09
C TYR A 695 -2.81 -30.93 -4.22
N TYR A 696 -1.60 -30.41 -4.25
CA TYR A 696 -0.50 -30.77 -3.35
C TYR A 696 -0.18 -29.60 -2.42
N SER A 697 0.01 -29.90 -1.14
CA SER A 697 0.45 -28.89 -0.18
C SER A 697 1.96 -28.66 -0.28
N TYR A 698 2.41 -27.44 -0.02
CA TYR A 698 3.82 -27.10 0.10
C TYR A 698 4.10 -26.28 1.36
N ASP A 699 5.35 -26.40 1.87
CA ASP A 699 5.87 -25.62 2.99
C ASP A 699 7.29 -25.14 2.63
N HIS A 700 7.47 -23.83 2.48
CA HIS A 700 8.74 -23.23 2.05
C HIS A 700 9.68 -22.86 3.20
N GLY A 701 9.39 -23.29 4.42
CA GLY A 701 10.25 -23.07 5.59
C GLY A 701 10.29 -21.61 6.07
N THR A 702 11.04 -21.40 7.13
CA THR A 702 11.28 -20.06 7.70
C THR A 702 12.26 -19.28 6.84
N HIS A 703 12.14 -17.95 6.86
CA HIS A 703 13.00 -17.04 6.12
C HIS A 703 13.57 -15.96 7.05
N THR A 704 14.87 -15.70 6.96
CA THR A 704 15.56 -14.68 7.77
C THR A 704 16.17 -13.61 6.87
N GLN A 705 15.64 -12.40 6.95
CA GLN A 705 16.14 -11.25 6.23
C GLN A 705 16.86 -10.31 7.22
N TRP A 706 18.09 -9.95 6.92
CA TRP A 706 18.83 -8.91 7.64
C TRP A 706 19.15 -7.76 6.71
N ASP A 707 18.63 -6.57 7.04
CA ASP A 707 18.89 -5.32 6.33
C ASP A 707 19.80 -4.44 7.20
N THR A 708 20.82 -3.84 6.60
CA THR A 708 21.73 -2.96 7.32
C THR A 708 21.99 -1.67 6.54
N ARG A 709 22.19 -0.57 7.28
CA ARG A 709 22.52 0.77 6.77
C ARG A 709 23.68 1.34 7.54
N LEU A 710 24.69 1.83 6.84
CA LEU A 710 25.78 2.59 7.42
C LEU A 710 25.79 3.98 6.78
N ARG A 711 25.68 5.03 7.62
CA ARG A 711 25.77 6.43 7.20
C ARG A 711 26.90 7.13 7.90
N TYR A 712 27.69 7.87 7.14
CA TYR A 712 28.68 8.82 7.63
C TYR A 712 28.31 10.21 7.15
N GLN A 713 28.11 11.16 8.07
CA GLN A 713 27.64 12.52 7.80
C GLN A 713 28.53 13.59 8.43
N PRO A 714 29.72 13.88 7.89
CA PRO A 714 30.59 14.92 8.41
C PRO A 714 30.03 16.32 8.18
N SER A 715 30.27 17.21 9.13
CA SER A 715 30.14 18.65 8.93
C SER A 715 31.27 19.11 8.00
N LEU A 716 30.96 19.88 6.98
CA LEU A 716 31.96 20.32 5.97
C LEU A 716 32.43 21.74 6.25
N TYR A 717 31.56 22.73 6.11
CA TYR A 717 31.88 24.14 6.33
C TYR A 717 30.63 24.92 6.76
N GLY A 718 30.71 25.67 7.86
CA GLY A 718 29.58 26.42 8.38
C GLY A 718 28.37 25.53 8.71
N THR A 719 27.23 25.79 8.07
CA THR A 719 26.02 24.96 8.18
C THR A 719 25.97 23.80 7.19
N HIS A 720 26.97 23.69 6.31
CA HIS A 720 27.00 22.68 5.26
C HIS A 720 27.39 21.31 5.81
N SER A 721 26.64 20.30 5.44
CA SER A 721 26.95 18.89 5.72
C SER A 721 26.81 18.05 4.46
N GLY A 722 27.60 17.01 4.39
CA GLY A 722 27.48 16.00 3.34
C GLY A 722 27.37 14.63 3.97
N TYR A 723 26.72 13.67 3.28
CA TYR A 723 26.74 12.30 3.76
C TYR A 723 26.97 11.30 2.64
N ILE A 724 27.54 10.17 3.02
CA ILE A 724 27.58 8.95 2.25
C ILE A 724 26.90 7.85 3.05
N GLN A 725 26.02 7.12 2.39
CA GLN A 725 25.27 6.03 2.99
C GLN A 725 25.36 4.80 2.11
N PHE A 726 25.49 3.67 2.76
CA PHE A 726 25.56 2.36 2.15
C PHE A 726 24.52 1.44 2.79
N ASP A 727 23.60 0.91 1.97
CA ASP A 727 22.59 -0.04 2.42
C ASP A 727 22.90 -1.42 1.84
N VAL A 728 22.74 -2.45 2.65
CA VAL A 728 22.72 -3.85 2.22
C VAL A 728 21.40 -4.45 2.67
N LEU A 729 20.54 -4.75 1.72
CA LEU A 729 19.28 -5.43 1.97
C LEU A 729 19.51 -6.94 1.86
N ASN A 730 18.93 -7.70 2.75
CA ASN A 730 19.09 -9.16 2.84
C ASN A 730 20.57 -9.59 2.86
N VAL A 731 21.33 -9.14 3.85
CA VAL A 731 22.78 -9.42 4.03
C VAL A 731 23.07 -10.92 3.95
N LEU A 732 22.18 -11.76 4.49
CA LEU A 732 22.36 -13.21 4.54
C LEU A 732 22.15 -13.88 3.17
N ASP A 733 21.55 -13.19 2.22
CA ASP A 733 21.13 -13.75 0.93
C ASP A 733 20.22 -14.97 1.09
N ASP A 734 19.47 -15.00 2.20
CA ASP A 734 18.47 -16.04 2.47
C ASP A 734 17.21 -15.72 1.67
N VAL A 735 16.82 -16.62 0.77
CA VAL A 735 15.67 -16.45 -0.11
C VAL A 735 14.63 -17.50 0.15
N ARG A 736 13.38 -17.09 0.15
CA ARG A 736 12.26 -17.97 0.29
C ARG A 736 11.63 -18.26 -1.07
N GLN A 737 11.39 -19.53 -1.36
CA GLN A 737 10.52 -19.92 -2.45
C GLN A 737 9.09 -19.42 -2.17
N LYS A 738 8.44 -18.80 -3.16
CA LYS A 738 7.11 -18.18 -3.01
C LYS A 738 5.97 -19.03 -3.57
N GLY A 739 6.25 -19.92 -4.43
CA GLY A 739 5.28 -20.77 -5.08
C GLY A 739 5.84 -21.31 -6.38
N LEU A 740 5.12 -22.25 -6.96
CA LEU A 740 5.36 -22.70 -8.31
C LEU A 740 4.49 -21.85 -9.23
N SER A 741 5.03 -21.44 -10.36
CA SER A 741 4.21 -20.80 -11.38
C SER A 741 3.21 -21.82 -11.91
N SER A 742 1.91 -21.54 -11.79
CA SER A 742 0.83 -22.41 -12.26
C SER A 742 0.90 -22.76 -13.76
N THR A 743 1.70 -22.03 -14.52
CA THR A 743 1.84 -22.21 -15.96
C THR A 743 3.14 -22.86 -16.40
N SER A 744 4.17 -22.92 -15.54
CA SER A 744 5.52 -23.35 -15.97
C SER A 744 6.25 -24.29 -15.01
N SER A 745 5.66 -24.67 -13.89
CA SER A 745 6.34 -25.49 -12.84
C SER A 745 7.65 -24.86 -12.33
N THR A 746 7.85 -23.57 -12.53
CA THR A 746 9.08 -22.85 -12.17
C THR A 746 8.90 -22.15 -10.84
N ALA A 747 9.77 -22.44 -9.87
CA ALA A 747 9.75 -21.78 -8.58
C ALA A 747 10.16 -20.31 -8.69
N THR A 748 9.41 -19.43 -8.01
CA THR A 748 9.78 -18.03 -7.81
C THR A 748 10.33 -17.82 -6.40
N PHE A 749 11.18 -16.83 -6.22
CA PHE A 749 11.88 -16.57 -4.95
C PHE A 749 11.68 -15.13 -4.49
N SER A 750 11.82 -14.91 -3.18
CA SER A 750 11.93 -13.56 -2.62
C SER A 750 13.22 -12.89 -3.10
N PRO A 751 13.33 -11.53 -3.00
CA PRO A 751 14.55 -10.83 -3.38
C PRO A 751 15.78 -11.33 -2.60
N GLY A 752 16.89 -11.55 -3.30
CA GLY A 752 18.17 -11.85 -2.72
C GLY A 752 18.86 -10.61 -2.17
N ARG A 753 20.17 -10.69 -1.88
CA ARG A 753 20.96 -9.56 -1.38
C ARG A 753 21.06 -8.46 -2.42
N GLU A 754 20.86 -7.20 -2.00
CA GLU A 754 20.97 -6.01 -2.84
C GLU A 754 21.74 -4.92 -2.13
N PHE A 755 22.65 -4.24 -2.87
CA PHE A 755 23.44 -3.13 -2.38
C PHE A 755 22.95 -1.80 -2.97
N TRP A 756 22.91 -0.76 -2.14
CA TRP A 756 22.56 0.60 -2.53
C TRP A 756 23.60 1.59 -2.04
N LEU A 757 23.90 2.58 -2.87
CA LEU A 757 24.72 3.74 -2.53
C LEU A 757 23.88 5.00 -2.55
N GLU A 758 24.02 5.83 -1.51
CA GLU A 758 23.34 7.12 -1.42
C GLU A 758 24.34 8.21 -1.04
N LEU A 759 24.22 9.35 -1.69
CA LEU A 759 24.99 10.55 -1.44
C LEU A 759 24.03 11.70 -1.16
N GLY A 760 24.32 12.52 -0.17
CA GLY A 760 23.55 13.70 0.12
C GLY A 760 24.37 14.89 0.50
N TYR A 761 23.78 16.07 0.31
CA TYR A 761 24.37 17.36 0.67
C TYR A 761 23.29 18.29 1.19
N GLU A 762 23.57 18.97 2.28
CA GLU A 762 22.65 19.87 2.96
C GLU A 762 23.37 21.18 3.31
N PHE A 763 22.71 22.34 3.06
CA PHE A 763 23.24 23.65 3.35
C PHE A 763 22.14 24.65 3.65
#